data_d9818be82d2e56a2ed71d872ff228917
#
_entry.id   d9818be82d2e56a2ed71d872ff228917
#
_cell.length_a   1.000
_cell.length_b   1.000
_cell.length_c   1.000
_cell.angle_alpha   90.00
_cell.angle_beta   90.00
_cell.angle_gamma   90.00
#
_symmetry.space_group_name_H-M   'P 1'
#
loop_
_entity.id
_entity.type
_entity.pdbx_description
1 polymer ?
#
loop_
_entity_poly.entity_id
_entity_poly.type
_entity_poly.pdbx_seq_one_letter_code
_entity_poly.pdbx_strand_id
1 'polypeptide(L)'
;MNSFGTRGTLEVGGRQYEIFRLPALKERGMDPARLPYSLRILLENLLRMEDGVTVTAADIEALAGWRPGTVSDREIAFMPGRVLLQDFTGVPAVVDLAAMRDAMSALGGDPRRINPLQPVELVIDHSVQVDAFASAEAFSINEELDYRRNGERYAFLRWGQQAFDNFRVVPPNTGIVHQVNLEYLARVVFTSDENAAAEGPVQAYPDTVVGTDSHTPMVNGLGVLGWGVGGIEAEAAMLGQPVSMLIPDVVGFRLSGALPEGATATDLVLTVTEMLRKKGVVGKFVEFYGPGLASLALADRATIGNMSPEYGATCAIFPVDEVTLRYLRFTGRPEERVALVEAYMKEQGLFHTADSPEPLFSDTIELDLDTVEPSLAGPRRPQDRIRLSEAGVSFRKALPSLLPTRSLTQKEAPTGVAAGPDAVGVWGEGSPDSPSLENGGASGTAGGLTNGSVVIAAITSCTNTSNPSVMLAAGLLAKKAVEKGLTRKPWVKSSLAPGSKVVTRYYEAADLTRYLDELGFQTVGYGCTTCIGNSGPLPTAISQEIQDRDLVAVAALSGNRNFEGRINSDVRANYLMSPPLVVAFALAGRIDINLYEEPLGSGKDGKPVFLRDIWPTRAEIEETVQRAVRSAMFRETYAAVFNGDERWNSMPVPAGVHFAWEPDSTYVRLPPYFEGMTREAPRTVPDVTGARALLLLGDSITTDHISPAGGIKKDSPAGRYLVEKGVGPADFNSYGSRRGNHEVMVRGTFANTRIRNVLAPGTEGGFTTYFPTGEVMTVYDASVRYQADGTPLVVIAGKEYGSGSSRDWAAKGPRLQGVHVAIAESYERIHRSNLVGLGILPLQFMPGENAASIGLTGRETYDVEGASRAIAANFAGGREVTVRARGEGGEKTFRATIRIDTPQEVLYYRHGGILKYVLRQLLSGKEKAEAISGGPATANKNGTTEAVTQNSAQSFPASDSPAY
;
A
#
# COMPACT_ATOMS: atom_id res chain seq x y z
N MET A 1 -0.56 -16.25 -30.19
CA MET A 1 -1.54 -16.74 -31.17
C MET A 1 -2.41 -15.58 -31.66
N ASN A 2 -3.40 -15.81 -32.50
CA ASN A 2 -4.37 -14.80 -32.96
C ASN A 2 -5.66 -15.49 -33.40
N SER A 3 -6.24 -16.29 -32.50
CA SER A 3 -7.39 -17.15 -32.80
C SER A 3 -8.64 -16.37 -33.23
N PHE A 4 -8.72 -15.10 -32.85
CA PHE A 4 -9.86 -14.21 -33.14
C PHE A 4 -9.61 -13.28 -34.32
N GLY A 5 -8.40 -13.27 -34.91
CA GLY A 5 -8.08 -12.41 -36.08
C GLY A 5 -8.01 -10.91 -35.74
N THR A 6 -7.71 -10.57 -34.48
CA THR A 6 -7.74 -9.18 -33.97
C THR A 6 -6.44 -8.39 -34.23
N ARG A 7 -5.36 -9.07 -34.64
CA ARG A 7 -4.05 -8.44 -34.96
C ARG A 7 -4.19 -7.52 -36.16
N GLY A 8 -3.71 -6.30 -36.04
CA GLY A 8 -3.77 -5.29 -37.12
C GLY A 8 -2.68 -4.24 -36.94
N THR A 9 -2.65 -3.26 -37.85
CA THR A 9 -1.68 -2.17 -37.84
C THR A 9 -2.39 -0.84 -37.61
N LEU A 10 -1.87 -0.02 -36.71
CA LEU A 10 -2.23 1.35 -36.47
C LEU A 10 -1.11 2.27 -36.96
N GLU A 11 -1.43 3.26 -37.79
CA GLU A 11 -0.44 4.26 -38.25
C GLU A 11 -0.71 5.61 -37.57
N VAL A 12 0.32 6.16 -36.91
CA VAL A 12 0.26 7.45 -36.24
C VAL A 12 1.54 8.21 -36.48
N GLY A 13 1.44 9.43 -37.03
CA GLY A 13 2.60 10.29 -37.28
C GLY A 13 3.65 9.68 -38.22
N GLY A 14 3.22 8.82 -39.16
CA GLY A 14 4.12 8.11 -40.08
C GLY A 14 4.82 6.87 -39.47
N ARG A 15 4.51 6.52 -38.24
CA ARG A 15 4.99 5.31 -37.58
C ARG A 15 3.90 4.24 -37.50
N GLN A 16 4.28 3.00 -37.74
CA GLN A 16 3.36 1.86 -37.70
C GLN A 16 3.53 1.08 -36.37
N TYR A 17 2.41 0.69 -35.78
CA TYR A 17 2.33 -0.10 -34.56
C TYR A 17 1.45 -1.34 -34.81
N GLU A 18 1.90 -2.49 -34.36
CA GLU A 18 1.05 -3.67 -34.25
C GLU A 18 0.09 -3.49 -33.05
N ILE A 19 -1.20 -3.75 -33.26
CA ILE A 19 -2.23 -3.67 -32.23
C ILE A 19 -3.18 -4.88 -32.31
N PHE A 20 -3.93 -5.15 -31.23
CA PHE A 20 -4.95 -6.19 -31.15
C PHE A 20 -6.32 -5.51 -31.02
N ARG A 21 -7.08 -5.43 -32.14
CA ARG A 21 -8.29 -4.62 -32.26
C ARG A 21 -9.48 -5.24 -31.54
N LEU A 22 -9.98 -4.61 -30.49
CA LEU A 22 -11.19 -5.02 -29.80
C LEU A 22 -12.44 -5.03 -30.70
N PRO A 23 -12.65 -4.02 -31.57
CA PRO A 23 -13.81 -4.02 -32.47
C PRO A 23 -13.88 -5.18 -33.48
N ALA A 24 -12.74 -5.81 -33.79
CA ALA A 24 -12.71 -6.98 -34.68
C ALA A 24 -13.43 -8.21 -34.09
N LEU A 25 -13.63 -8.28 -32.77
CA LEU A 25 -14.40 -9.33 -32.12
C LEU A 25 -15.89 -9.36 -32.56
N LYS A 26 -16.42 -8.24 -33.07
CA LYS A 26 -17.80 -8.19 -33.63
C LYS A 26 -18.01 -9.16 -34.79
N GLU A 27 -16.97 -9.39 -35.59
CA GLU A 27 -17.02 -10.35 -36.71
C GLU A 27 -17.19 -11.80 -36.23
N ARG A 28 -16.86 -12.04 -34.94
CA ARG A 28 -17.02 -13.32 -34.25
C ARG A 28 -18.28 -13.38 -33.38
N GLY A 29 -19.18 -12.37 -33.48
CA GLY A 29 -20.41 -12.29 -32.71
C GLY A 29 -20.23 -11.82 -31.25
N MET A 30 -19.06 -11.29 -30.90
CA MET A 30 -18.76 -10.74 -29.58
C MET A 30 -18.64 -9.22 -29.68
N ASP A 31 -19.52 -8.46 -29.04
CA ASP A 31 -19.46 -6.99 -29.03
C ASP A 31 -18.96 -6.47 -27.66
N PRO A 32 -17.69 -6.02 -27.57
CA PRO A 32 -17.14 -5.48 -26.35
C PRO A 32 -17.61 -4.05 -26.03
N ALA A 33 -18.37 -3.38 -26.89
CA ALA A 33 -18.69 -1.96 -26.76
C ALA A 33 -19.43 -1.60 -25.46
N ARG A 34 -20.16 -2.55 -24.87
CA ARG A 34 -20.85 -2.34 -23.59
C ARG A 34 -20.19 -2.98 -22.38
N LEU A 35 -19.03 -3.62 -22.55
CA LEU A 35 -18.21 -4.02 -21.41
C LEU A 35 -17.68 -2.77 -20.69
N PRO A 36 -17.50 -2.83 -19.36
CA PRO A 36 -16.73 -1.82 -18.62
C PRO A 36 -15.35 -1.57 -19.25
N TYR A 37 -14.84 -0.34 -19.18
CA TYR A 37 -13.53 0.02 -19.73
C TYR A 37 -12.40 -0.83 -19.15
N SER A 38 -12.45 -1.09 -17.86
CA SER A 38 -11.50 -1.99 -17.17
C SER A 38 -11.49 -3.40 -17.78
N LEU A 39 -12.66 -3.97 -18.08
CA LEU A 39 -12.75 -5.30 -18.70
C LEU A 39 -12.29 -5.29 -20.16
N ARG A 40 -12.51 -4.19 -20.92
CA ARG A 40 -11.96 -4.04 -22.28
C ARG A 40 -10.44 -4.02 -22.27
N ILE A 41 -9.80 -3.34 -21.29
CA ILE A 41 -8.35 -3.32 -21.13
C ILE A 41 -7.83 -4.73 -20.81
N LEU A 42 -8.48 -5.47 -19.91
CA LEU A 42 -8.15 -6.87 -19.64
C LEU A 42 -8.34 -7.76 -20.88
N LEU A 43 -9.39 -7.53 -21.66
CA LEU A 43 -9.67 -8.29 -22.88
C LEU A 43 -8.58 -8.06 -23.95
N GLU A 44 -8.12 -6.82 -24.13
CA GLU A 44 -6.97 -6.52 -25.00
C GLU A 44 -5.74 -7.27 -24.55
N ASN A 45 -5.47 -7.26 -23.23
CA ASN A 45 -4.34 -7.96 -22.67
C ASN A 45 -4.37 -9.47 -22.97
N LEU A 46 -5.53 -10.12 -22.79
CA LEU A 46 -5.67 -11.55 -23.11
C LEU A 46 -5.49 -11.81 -24.62
N LEU A 47 -6.06 -10.98 -25.51
CA LEU A 47 -5.90 -11.12 -26.97
C LEU A 47 -4.42 -11.02 -27.39
N ARG A 48 -3.68 -10.10 -26.80
CA ARG A 48 -2.28 -9.87 -27.08
C ARG A 48 -1.39 -10.99 -26.54
N MET A 49 -1.74 -11.52 -25.35
CA MET A 49 -0.96 -12.55 -24.64
C MET A 49 -1.40 -13.99 -24.97
N GLU A 50 -2.33 -14.18 -25.89
CA GLU A 50 -2.82 -15.52 -26.27
C GLU A 50 -1.67 -16.43 -26.72
N ASP A 51 -1.41 -17.49 -25.99
CA ASP A 51 -0.38 -18.49 -26.28
C ASP A 51 -0.94 -19.93 -26.37
N GLY A 52 -2.22 -20.13 -26.03
CA GLY A 52 -2.90 -21.41 -26.01
C GLY A 52 -2.61 -22.27 -24.78
N VAL A 53 -1.81 -21.76 -23.84
CA VAL A 53 -1.37 -22.45 -22.63
C VAL A 53 -1.73 -21.64 -21.40
N THR A 54 -1.13 -20.47 -21.25
CA THR A 54 -1.39 -19.54 -20.13
C THR A 54 -2.65 -18.71 -20.36
N VAL A 55 -2.80 -18.22 -21.60
CA VAL A 55 -3.99 -17.52 -22.06
C VAL A 55 -4.58 -18.29 -23.24
N THR A 56 -5.79 -18.83 -23.06
CA THR A 56 -6.47 -19.65 -24.07
C THR A 56 -7.61 -18.87 -24.73
N ALA A 57 -8.06 -19.34 -25.89
CA ALA A 57 -9.23 -18.79 -26.57
C ALA A 57 -10.48 -18.81 -25.67
N ALA A 58 -10.63 -19.82 -24.85
CA ALA A 58 -11.76 -19.93 -23.91
C ALA A 58 -11.74 -18.87 -22.78
N ASP A 59 -10.56 -18.34 -22.39
CA ASP A 59 -10.45 -17.23 -21.44
C ASP A 59 -10.91 -15.93 -22.07
N ILE A 60 -10.53 -15.71 -23.33
CA ILE A 60 -10.95 -14.57 -24.14
C ILE A 60 -12.48 -14.59 -24.35
N GLU A 61 -13.05 -15.74 -24.74
CA GLU A 61 -14.49 -15.92 -24.90
C GLU A 61 -15.26 -15.65 -23.61
N ALA A 62 -14.76 -16.16 -22.47
CA ALA A 62 -15.37 -15.95 -21.16
C ALA A 62 -15.42 -14.48 -20.77
N LEU A 63 -14.32 -13.73 -20.97
CA LEU A 63 -14.26 -12.31 -20.66
C LEU A 63 -15.07 -11.47 -21.66
N ALA A 64 -14.99 -11.76 -22.96
CA ALA A 64 -15.80 -11.08 -23.98
C ALA A 64 -17.31 -11.34 -23.79
N GLY A 65 -17.67 -12.51 -23.29
CA GLY A 65 -19.05 -12.92 -22.97
C GLY A 65 -19.57 -12.44 -21.61
N TRP A 66 -18.78 -11.70 -20.83
CA TRP A 66 -19.17 -11.22 -19.50
C TRP A 66 -20.50 -10.47 -19.50
N ARG A 67 -21.33 -10.70 -18.49
CA ARG A 67 -22.64 -10.04 -18.28
C ARG A 67 -22.83 -9.72 -16.79
N PRO A 68 -23.54 -8.64 -16.45
CA PRO A 68 -23.93 -8.32 -15.07
C PRO A 68 -24.62 -9.50 -14.38
N GLY A 69 -24.23 -9.76 -13.12
CA GLY A 69 -24.81 -10.82 -12.32
C GLY A 69 -24.31 -12.24 -12.65
N THR A 70 -23.39 -12.38 -13.59
CA THR A 70 -22.71 -13.66 -13.83
C THR A 70 -21.55 -13.80 -12.85
N VAL A 71 -21.68 -14.66 -11.85
CA VAL A 71 -20.54 -15.06 -11.03
C VAL A 71 -19.64 -15.93 -11.90
N SER A 72 -18.46 -15.43 -12.22
CA SER A 72 -17.48 -16.20 -12.97
C SER A 72 -16.46 -16.80 -12.00
N ASP A 73 -16.37 -18.11 -11.96
CA ASP A 73 -15.28 -18.88 -11.28
C ASP A 73 -14.08 -19.05 -12.20
N ARG A 74 -14.13 -18.41 -13.39
CA ARG A 74 -13.05 -18.52 -14.34
C ARG A 74 -11.92 -17.59 -13.98
N GLU A 75 -10.75 -18.17 -13.85
CA GLU A 75 -9.49 -17.48 -13.68
C GLU A 75 -8.96 -17.01 -15.05
N ILE A 76 -8.41 -15.81 -15.08
CA ILE A 76 -7.68 -15.23 -16.21
C ILE A 76 -6.26 -14.87 -15.79
N ALA A 77 -5.33 -14.95 -16.71
CA ALA A 77 -3.92 -14.64 -16.53
C ALA A 77 -3.62 -13.25 -17.12
N PHE A 78 -3.47 -12.25 -16.25
CA PHE A 78 -3.18 -10.86 -16.64
C PHE A 78 -1.67 -10.60 -16.60
N MET A 79 -1.09 -10.07 -17.71
CA MET A 79 0.31 -9.66 -17.79
C MET A 79 0.40 -8.13 -17.72
N PRO A 80 0.87 -7.53 -16.62
CA PRO A 80 1.01 -6.08 -16.52
C PRO A 80 2.06 -5.55 -17.51
N GLY A 81 1.85 -4.35 -18.02
CA GLY A 81 2.79 -3.70 -18.94
C GLY A 81 4.08 -3.24 -18.25
N ARG A 82 4.03 -2.98 -16.94
CA ARG A 82 5.17 -2.58 -16.10
C ARG A 82 4.90 -2.82 -14.63
N VAL A 83 5.98 -2.74 -13.83
CA VAL A 83 5.93 -2.87 -12.36
C VAL A 83 6.44 -1.57 -11.73
N LEU A 84 5.72 -1.07 -10.73
CA LEU A 84 6.05 0.15 -9.99
C LEU A 84 6.38 -0.18 -8.54
N LEU A 85 7.54 0.26 -8.08
CA LEU A 85 8.03 0.01 -6.73
C LEU A 85 8.26 1.33 -5.98
N GLN A 86 8.07 1.31 -4.66
CA GLN A 86 8.62 2.31 -3.75
C GLN A 86 9.74 1.66 -2.91
N ASP A 87 10.60 2.44 -2.28
CA ASP A 87 11.84 1.91 -1.70
C ASP A 87 11.65 0.95 -0.51
N PHE A 88 10.64 1.12 0.35
CA PHE A 88 10.44 0.22 1.50
C PHE A 88 9.97 -1.18 1.11
N THR A 89 9.32 -1.32 -0.04
CA THR A 89 8.86 -2.61 -0.57
C THR A 89 9.68 -3.07 -1.77
N GLY A 90 10.33 -2.14 -2.47
CA GLY A 90 11.20 -2.43 -3.61
C GLY A 90 12.57 -2.96 -3.21
N VAL A 91 13.18 -2.43 -2.13
CA VAL A 91 14.47 -2.95 -1.63
C VAL A 91 14.40 -4.46 -1.35
N PRO A 92 13.42 -5.01 -0.59
CA PRO A 92 13.35 -6.46 -0.41
C PRO A 92 13.12 -7.22 -1.72
N ALA A 93 12.37 -6.68 -2.68
CA ALA A 93 12.19 -7.32 -3.98
C ALA A 93 13.53 -7.41 -4.77
N VAL A 94 14.32 -6.34 -4.77
CA VAL A 94 15.65 -6.35 -5.39
C VAL A 94 16.63 -7.27 -4.64
N VAL A 95 16.53 -7.37 -3.30
CA VAL A 95 17.28 -8.33 -2.47
C VAL A 95 16.96 -9.76 -2.90
N ASP A 96 15.70 -10.07 -3.13
CA ASP A 96 15.31 -11.42 -3.57
C ASP A 96 15.82 -11.74 -4.97
N LEU A 97 15.78 -10.80 -5.92
CA LEU A 97 16.37 -10.97 -7.25
C LEU A 97 17.89 -11.16 -7.18
N ALA A 98 18.59 -10.41 -6.31
CA ALA A 98 20.03 -10.59 -6.09
C ALA A 98 20.33 -11.98 -5.50
N ALA A 99 19.58 -12.43 -4.50
CA ALA A 99 19.69 -13.76 -3.93
C ALA A 99 19.35 -14.89 -4.93
N MET A 100 18.39 -14.66 -5.84
CA MET A 100 18.09 -15.57 -6.94
C MET A 100 19.27 -15.73 -7.90
N ARG A 101 20.06 -14.67 -8.17
CA ARG A 101 21.28 -14.75 -8.97
C ARG A 101 22.32 -15.66 -8.32
N ASP A 102 22.52 -15.53 -7.01
CA ASP A 102 23.42 -16.39 -6.26
C ASP A 102 22.96 -17.85 -6.28
N ALA A 103 21.67 -18.08 -6.05
CA ALA A 103 21.08 -19.42 -6.13
C ALA A 103 21.14 -20.00 -7.55
N MET A 104 20.93 -19.19 -8.59
CA MET A 104 21.07 -19.61 -10.00
C MET A 104 22.49 -20.10 -10.27
N SER A 105 23.52 -19.33 -9.85
CA SER A 105 24.94 -19.73 -9.99
C SER A 105 25.25 -20.98 -9.18
N ALA A 106 24.81 -21.09 -7.95
CA ALA A 106 25.02 -22.27 -7.10
C ALA A 106 24.40 -23.54 -7.71
N LEU A 107 23.31 -23.41 -8.45
CA LEU A 107 22.64 -24.49 -9.18
C LEU A 107 23.22 -24.70 -10.59
N GLY A 108 24.30 -23.98 -10.98
CA GLY A 108 24.99 -24.13 -12.27
C GLY A 108 24.23 -23.52 -13.46
N GLY A 109 23.41 -22.51 -13.22
CA GLY A 109 22.78 -21.69 -14.25
C GLY A 109 23.47 -20.34 -14.47
N ASP A 110 23.08 -19.60 -15.51
CA ASP A 110 23.58 -18.25 -15.77
C ASP A 110 22.80 -17.23 -14.94
N PRO A 111 23.43 -16.50 -13.99
CA PRO A 111 22.77 -15.52 -13.14
C PRO A 111 22.14 -14.35 -13.92
N ARG A 112 22.61 -14.04 -15.13
CA ARG A 112 22.05 -12.98 -15.97
C ARG A 112 20.62 -13.28 -16.44
N ARG A 113 20.19 -14.53 -16.39
CA ARG A 113 18.79 -14.92 -16.68
C ARG A 113 17.81 -14.41 -15.62
N ILE A 114 18.30 -14.07 -14.43
CA ILE A 114 17.50 -13.36 -13.41
C ILE A 114 17.58 -11.87 -13.74
N ASN A 115 16.63 -11.43 -14.52
CA ASN A 115 16.52 -10.05 -14.98
C ASN A 115 15.03 -9.71 -15.22
N PRO A 116 14.56 -8.50 -14.91
CA PRO A 116 13.19 -8.11 -15.19
C PRO A 116 12.83 -8.20 -16.68
N LEU A 117 11.78 -8.96 -16.98
CA LEU A 117 11.23 -9.10 -18.33
C LEU A 117 10.19 -8.00 -18.63
N GLN A 118 9.64 -7.40 -17.60
CA GLN A 118 8.79 -6.22 -17.70
C GLN A 118 9.57 -4.99 -17.21
N PRO A 119 9.30 -3.79 -17.74
CA PRO A 119 9.89 -2.56 -17.22
C PRO A 119 9.56 -2.35 -15.75
N VAL A 120 10.57 -2.07 -14.94
CA VAL A 120 10.44 -1.81 -13.51
C VAL A 120 10.95 -0.41 -13.21
N GLU A 121 10.11 0.36 -12.52
CA GLU A 121 10.43 1.71 -12.08
C GLU A 121 10.29 1.78 -10.56
N LEU A 122 11.40 2.10 -9.87
CA LEU A 122 11.42 2.28 -8.43
C LEU A 122 11.60 3.76 -8.09
N VAL A 123 10.78 4.27 -7.17
CA VAL A 123 10.92 5.64 -6.66
C VAL A 123 11.30 5.59 -5.20
N ILE A 124 12.37 6.31 -4.82
CA ILE A 124 12.80 6.44 -3.43
C ILE A 124 12.02 7.61 -2.80
N ASP A 125 10.99 7.29 -2.01
CA ASP A 125 10.06 8.28 -1.47
C ASP A 125 9.56 8.03 -0.04
N HIS A 126 9.95 6.90 0.57
CA HIS A 126 9.48 6.49 1.89
C HIS A 126 10.53 6.62 2.99
N SER A 127 11.75 7.08 2.69
CA SER A 127 12.89 7.06 3.61
C SER A 127 13.01 8.32 4.46
N VAL A 128 12.64 9.50 3.93
CA VAL A 128 12.82 10.79 4.62
C VAL A 128 11.90 10.90 5.84
N GLN A 129 12.47 11.28 6.99
CA GLN A 129 11.75 11.54 8.23
C GLN A 129 11.78 13.03 8.58
N VAL A 130 10.70 13.53 9.17
CA VAL A 130 10.60 14.93 9.60
C VAL A 130 11.24 15.10 10.97
N ASP A 131 12.57 15.15 11.01
CA ASP A 131 13.32 15.43 12.25
C ASP A 131 13.34 16.94 12.52
N ALA A 132 13.72 17.75 11.52
CA ALA A 132 13.66 19.19 11.56
C ALA A 132 12.40 19.73 10.87
N PHE A 133 11.82 20.80 11.42
CA PHE A 133 10.61 21.45 10.92
C PHE A 133 10.58 22.92 11.30
N ALA A 134 9.70 23.71 10.67
CA ALA A 134 9.43 25.10 10.96
C ALA A 134 10.70 25.98 11.00
N SER A 135 11.70 25.65 10.18
CA SER A 135 12.91 26.45 9.96
C SER A 135 13.36 26.40 8.49
N ALA A 136 14.14 27.37 8.05
CA ALA A 136 14.68 27.44 6.69
C ALA A 136 15.64 26.26 6.39
N GLU A 137 16.30 25.74 7.41
CA GLU A 137 17.28 24.66 7.32
C GLU A 137 16.62 23.26 7.39
N ALA A 138 15.32 23.18 7.68
CA ALA A 138 14.64 21.90 7.91
C ALA A 138 14.83 20.91 6.76
N PHE A 139 14.74 21.38 5.51
CA PHE A 139 14.93 20.52 4.33
C PHE A 139 16.35 19.93 4.29
N SER A 140 17.38 20.76 4.39
CA SER A 140 18.77 20.32 4.28
C SER A 140 19.18 19.38 5.44
N ILE A 141 18.69 19.64 6.64
CA ILE A 141 18.92 18.77 7.81
C ILE A 141 18.28 17.40 7.60
N ASN A 142 17.02 17.37 7.19
CA ASN A 142 16.30 16.10 6.97
C ASN A 142 16.93 15.30 5.81
N GLU A 143 17.35 15.96 4.74
CA GLU A 143 18.04 15.34 3.61
C GLU A 143 19.38 14.73 4.02
N GLU A 144 20.18 15.43 4.82
CA GLU A 144 21.45 14.91 5.31
C GLU A 144 21.25 13.69 6.23
N LEU A 145 20.26 13.75 7.12
CA LEU A 145 19.88 12.64 7.98
C LEU A 145 19.36 11.43 7.16
N ASP A 146 18.61 11.69 6.10
CA ASP A 146 18.11 10.65 5.20
C ASP A 146 19.27 9.91 4.52
N TYR A 147 20.19 10.60 3.89
CA TYR A 147 21.38 9.99 3.26
C TYR A 147 22.27 9.27 4.28
N ARG A 148 22.49 9.85 5.46
CA ARG A 148 23.27 9.21 6.52
C ARG A 148 22.66 7.89 7.00
N ARG A 149 21.34 7.86 7.19
CA ARG A 149 20.60 6.68 7.67
C ARG A 149 20.41 5.61 6.61
N ASN A 150 20.25 6.00 5.35
CA ASN A 150 19.80 5.10 4.28
C ASN A 150 20.81 4.89 3.16
N GLY A 151 22.03 5.46 3.28
CA GLY A 151 23.06 5.42 2.21
C GLY A 151 23.40 4.01 1.75
N GLU A 152 23.45 3.01 2.66
CA GLU A 152 23.67 1.60 2.30
C GLU A 152 22.56 1.04 1.38
N ARG A 153 21.29 1.34 1.69
CA ARG A 153 20.15 0.97 0.85
C ARG A 153 20.20 1.66 -0.52
N TYR A 154 20.61 2.90 -0.55
CA TYR A 154 20.74 3.69 -1.77
C TYR A 154 21.85 3.16 -2.68
N ALA A 155 23.01 2.83 -2.11
CA ALA A 155 24.09 2.17 -2.83
C ALA A 155 23.64 0.81 -3.42
N PHE A 156 22.87 0.04 -2.66
CA PHE A 156 22.29 -1.23 -3.14
C PHE A 156 21.30 -1.01 -4.32
N LEU A 157 20.41 -0.03 -4.24
CA LEU A 157 19.49 0.29 -5.33
C LEU A 157 20.22 0.80 -6.58
N ARG A 158 21.31 1.58 -6.40
CA ARG A 158 22.18 1.98 -7.53
C ARG A 158 22.88 0.79 -8.16
N TRP A 159 23.36 -0.18 -7.36
CA TRP A 159 23.87 -1.44 -7.90
C TRP A 159 22.78 -2.14 -8.72
N GLY A 160 21.57 -2.26 -8.19
CA GLY A 160 20.45 -2.87 -8.91
C GLY A 160 20.18 -2.22 -10.26
N GLN A 161 20.19 -0.89 -10.32
CA GLN A 161 20.02 -0.13 -11.58
C GLN A 161 21.14 -0.41 -12.62
N GLN A 162 22.34 -0.75 -12.17
CA GLN A 162 23.44 -1.10 -13.06
C GLN A 162 23.48 -2.58 -13.43
N ALA A 163 23.01 -3.45 -12.52
CA ALA A 163 23.10 -4.90 -12.64
C ALA A 163 21.91 -5.52 -13.39
N PHE A 164 20.73 -4.88 -13.35
CA PHE A 164 19.53 -5.35 -14.02
C PHE A 164 19.17 -4.44 -15.20
N ASP A 165 18.95 -5.03 -16.38
CA ASP A 165 18.29 -4.36 -17.49
C ASP A 165 16.84 -4.08 -17.11
N ASN A 166 16.10 -3.23 -17.80
CA ASN A 166 14.68 -2.92 -17.47
C ASN A 166 14.39 -2.44 -16.03
N PHE A 167 15.41 -2.08 -15.25
CA PHE A 167 15.25 -1.59 -13.89
C PHE A 167 15.78 -0.16 -13.76
N ARG A 168 14.92 0.79 -13.43
CA ARG A 168 15.27 2.20 -13.27
C ARG A 168 14.89 2.70 -11.88
N VAL A 169 15.74 3.53 -11.30
CA VAL A 169 15.52 4.12 -9.98
C VAL A 169 15.40 5.64 -10.09
N VAL A 170 14.32 6.18 -9.58
CA VAL A 170 14.14 7.60 -9.32
C VAL A 170 14.77 7.91 -7.96
N PRO A 171 15.81 8.74 -7.89
CA PRO A 171 16.57 9.03 -6.68
C PRO A 171 15.76 9.69 -5.56
N PRO A 172 16.27 9.69 -4.30
CA PRO A 172 15.61 10.37 -3.20
C PRO A 172 15.41 11.86 -3.46
N ASN A 173 14.54 12.51 -2.73
CA ASN A 173 14.19 13.93 -2.87
C ASN A 173 13.68 14.35 -4.26
N THR A 174 13.10 13.43 -5.03
CA THR A 174 12.49 13.72 -6.33
C THR A 174 10.99 13.92 -6.22
N GLY A 175 10.31 13.07 -5.48
CA GLY A 175 8.86 13.13 -5.26
C GLY A 175 8.28 11.80 -4.79
N ILE A 176 6.97 11.80 -4.55
CA ILE A 176 6.21 10.61 -4.15
C ILE A 176 5.93 9.75 -5.38
N VAL A 177 6.11 8.42 -5.27
CA VAL A 177 5.99 7.44 -6.36
C VAL A 177 4.73 7.62 -7.21
N HIS A 178 3.57 7.82 -6.57
CA HIS A 178 2.31 7.90 -7.32
C HIS A 178 2.13 9.24 -8.03
N GLN A 179 2.65 10.35 -7.48
CA GLN A 179 2.65 11.64 -8.15
C GLN A 179 3.65 11.67 -9.31
N VAL A 180 4.86 11.14 -9.11
CA VAL A 180 5.86 10.99 -10.17
C VAL A 180 5.33 10.07 -11.29
N ASN A 181 4.62 9.00 -10.91
CA ASN A 181 3.96 8.13 -11.88
C ASN A 181 2.89 8.87 -12.68
N LEU A 182 1.97 9.57 -12.01
CA LEU A 182 0.90 10.33 -12.65
C LEU A 182 1.44 11.43 -13.58
N GLU A 183 2.41 12.19 -13.10
CA GLU A 183 2.94 13.37 -13.81
C GLU A 183 3.96 13.00 -14.91
N TYR A 184 4.62 11.83 -14.82
CA TYR A 184 5.71 11.50 -15.75
C TYR A 184 5.76 10.04 -16.20
N LEU A 185 5.80 9.04 -15.28
CA LEU A 185 6.10 7.65 -15.66
C LEU A 185 4.95 6.96 -16.40
N ALA A 186 3.70 7.32 -16.15
CA ALA A 186 2.54 6.72 -16.83
C ALA A 186 2.44 7.19 -18.30
N ARG A 187 2.24 6.23 -19.21
CA ARG A 187 2.22 6.45 -20.66
C ARG A 187 0.80 6.51 -21.22
N VAL A 188 -0.18 5.92 -20.56
CA VAL A 188 -1.56 5.67 -21.00
C VAL A 188 -1.66 4.65 -22.16
N VAL A 189 -0.84 4.80 -23.18
CA VAL A 189 -0.54 3.78 -24.19
C VAL A 189 0.95 3.52 -24.17
N PHE A 190 1.30 2.28 -23.93
CA PHE A 190 2.67 1.78 -23.90
C PHE A 190 3.10 1.28 -25.28
N THR A 191 4.39 1.34 -25.58
CA THR A 191 4.97 0.78 -26.78
C THR A 191 6.05 -0.23 -26.44
N SER A 192 6.07 -1.37 -27.12
CA SER A 192 6.96 -2.49 -26.78
C SER A 192 8.46 -2.13 -26.87
N ASP A 193 8.85 -1.16 -27.68
CA ASP A 193 10.23 -0.68 -27.77
C ASP A 193 10.71 0.11 -26.53
N GLU A 194 9.82 0.42 -25.58
CA GLU A 194 10.18 0.93 -24.25
C GLU A 194 10.56 -0.19 -23.26
N ASN A 195 10.37 -1.46 -23.66
CA ASN A 195 10.78 -2.62 -22.88
C ASN A 195 12.07 -3.22 -23.50
N ALA A 196 13.18 -3.15 -22.77
CA ALA A 196 14.47 -3.65 -23.22
C ALA A 196 14.49 -5.17 -23.52
N ALA A 197 13.52 -5.92 -22.98
CA ALA A 197 13.39 -7.36 -23.21
C ALA A 197 12.42 -7.70 -24.38
N ALA A 198 11.76 -6.70 -25.00
CA ALA A 198 10.82 -6.97 -26.08
C ALA A 198 11.50 -7.26 -27.41
N GLU A 199 10.97 -8.24 -28.14
CA GLU A 199 11.43 -8.64 -29.48
C GLU A 199 10.28 -8.50 -30.51
N GLY A 200 10.62 -8.37 -31.77
CA GLY A 200 9.66 -8.33 -32.88
C GLY A 200 9.18 -6.92 -33.26
N PRO A 201 8.02 -6.79 -33.98
CA PRO A 201 7.48 -5.51 -34.40
C PRO A 201 7.05 -4.68 -33.20
N VAL A 202 7.12 -3.34 -33.33
CA VAL A 202 6.70 -2.44 -32.25
C VAL A 202 5.20 -2.56 -32.05
N GLN A 203 4.79 -3.03 -30.88
CA GLN A 203 3.39 -3.11 -30.46
C GLN A 203 2.99 -1.87 -29.67
N ALA A 204 1.72 -1.45 -29.82
CA ALA A 204 1.09 -0.46 -28.96
C ALA A 204 -0.07 -1.12 -28.20
N TYR A 205 -0.16 -0.87 -26.89
CA TYR A 205 -1.17 -1.46 -26.01
C TYR A 205 -1.45 -0.55 -24.80
N PRO A 206 -2.58 -0.73 -24.09
CA PRO A 206 -2.87 0.07 -22.90
C PRO A 206 -1.76 -0.06 -21.86
N ASP A 207 -1.29 1.07 -21.32
CA ASP A 207 -0.42 1.06 -20.13
C ASP A 207 -1.19 0.43 -18.98
N THR A 208 -0.61 -0.60 -18.39
CA THR A 208 -1.13 -1.29 -17.22
C THR A 208 -0.02 -1.49 -16.21
N VAL A 209 -0.33 -1.34 -14.92
CA VAL A 209 0.69 -1.36 -13.88
C VAL A 209 0.26 -2.14 -12.65
N VAL A 210 1.13 -2.98 -12.13
CA VAL A 210 1.03 -3.46 -10.75
C VAL A 210 2.12 -2.81 -9.90
N GLY A 211 1.79 -2.48 -8.66
CA GLY A 211 2.73 -1.80 -7.79
C GLY A 211 2.80 -2.43 -6.41
N THR A 212 3.96 -2.33 -5.77
CA THR A 212 4.14 -2.81 -4.40
C THR A 212 3.54 -1.88 -3.34
N ASP A 213 2.93 -0.79 -3.78
CA ASP A 213 2.20 0.14 -2.90
C ASP A 213 0.70 0.08 -3.18
N SER A 214 -0.09 0.12 -2.12
CA SER A 214 -1.56 0.03 -2.21
C SER A 214 -2.20 1.21 -2.93
N HIS A 215 -1.55 2.39 -2.99
CA HIS A 215 -2.07 3.58 -3.69
C HIS A 215 -1.67 3.65 -5.18
N THR A 216 -1.11 2.57 -5.75
CA THR A 216 -0.91 2.42 -7.21
C THR A 216 -2.15 2.82 -8.04
N PRO A 217 -3.41 2.56 -7.58
CA PRO A 217 -4.61 2.99 -8.28
C PRO A 217 -4.77 4.50 -8.52
N MET A 218 -3.93 5.37 -7.95
CA MET A 218 -3.94 6.79 -8.30
C MET A 218 -3.85 7.03 -9.81
N VAL A 219 -3.12 6.19 -10.52
CA VAL A 219 -2.95 6.26 -11.98
C VAL A 219 -4.24 5.95 -12.75
N ASN A 220 -5.25 5.34 -12.10
CA ASN A 220 -6.54 5.07 -12.70
C ASN A 220 -7.28 6.36 -13.11
N GLY A 221 -6.92 7.50 -12.50
CA GLY A 221 -7.39 8.82 -12.93
C GLY A 221 -6.99 9.19 -14.37
N LEU A 222 -5.87 8.65 -14.88
CA LEU A 222 -5.42 8.78 -16.26
C LEU A 222 -6.09 7.77 -17.22
N GLY A 223 -6.87 6.82 -16.72
CA GLY A 223 -7.39 5.69 -17.50
C GLY A 223 -6.39 4.54 -17.67
N VAL A 224 -5.30 4.55 -16.89
CA VAL A 224 -4.34 3.45 -16.80
C VAL A 224 -4.85 2.43 -15.77
N LEU A 225 -5.04 1.18 -16.18
CA LEU A 225 -5.46 0.12 -15.28
C LEU A 225 -4.30 -0.29 -14.38
N GLY A 226 -4.46 -0.06 -13.08
CA GLY A 226 -3.39 -0.37 -12.13
C GLY A 226 -3.90 -0.59 -10.71
N TRP A 227 -3.23 -1.50 -9.98
CA TRP A 227 -3.54 -1.78 -8.57
C TRP A 227 -2.32 -2.25 -7.77
N GLY A 228 -2.48 -2.26 -6.44
CA GLY A 228 -1.47 -2.75 -5.52
C GLY A 228 -1.43 -4.27 -5.45
N VAL A 229 -0.22 -4.82 -5.42
CA VAL A 229 0.06 -6.25 -5.24
C VAL A 229 1.06 -6.46 -4.10
N GLY A 230 1.20 -7.70 -3.63
CA GLY A 230 2.28 -8.05 -2.70
C GLY A 230 3.65 -8.00 -3.36
N GLY A 231 4.72 -7.81 -2.55
CA GLY A 231 6.10 -7.79 -3.06
C GLY A 231 6.43 -9.02 -3.90
N ILE A 232 6.05 -10.20 -3.42
CA ILE A 232 6.32 -11.47 -4.10
C ILE A 232 5.53 -11.64 -5.42
N GLU A 233 4.32 -11.08 -5.51
CA GLU A 233 3.56 -11.05 -6.77
C GLU A 233 4.21 -10.06 -7.77
N ALA A 234 4.72 -8.92 -7.27
CA ALA A 234 5.47 -7.99 -8.11
C ALA A 234 6.77 -8.61 -8.63
N GLU A 235 7.52 -9.31 -7.77
CA GLU A 235 8.73 -10.07 -8.16
C GLU A 235 8.44 -11.11 -9.24
N ALA A 236 7.34 -11.85 -9.10
CA ALA A 236 6.90 -12.81 -10.10
C ALA A 236 6.52 -12.13 -11.42
N ALA A 237 5.78 -11.02 -11.36
CA ALA A 237 5.41 -10.23 -12.55
C ALA A 237 6.65 -9.65 -13.25
N MET A 238 7.64 -9.15 -12.50
CA MET A 238 8.93 -8.73 -13.05
C MET A 238 9.60 -9.85 -13.84
N LEU A 239 9.51 -11.08 -13.35
CA LEU A 239 10.10 -12.28 -13.97
C LEU A 239 9.16 -12.96 -15.00
N GLY A 240 8.16 -12.25 -15.51
CA GLY A 240 7.30 -12.70 -16.59
C GLY A 240 6.19 -13.68 -16.18
N GLN A 241 5.89 -13.79 -14.89
CA GLN A 241 4.71 -14.54 -14.46
C GLN A 241 3.46 -13.66 -14.52
N PRO A 242 2.33 -14.18 -15.02
CA PRO A 242 1.08 -13.43 -15.00
C PRO A 242 0.52 -13.29 -13.58
N VAL A 243 -0.24 -12.24 -13.36
CA VAL A 243 -1.09 -12.08 -12.17
C VAL A 243 -2.40 -12.82 -12.44
N SER A 244 -2.63 -13.89 -11.71
CA SER A 244 -3.87 -14.67 -11.80
C SER A 244 -5.00 -13.99 -11.03
N MET A 245 -6.18 -13.88 -11.66
CA MET A 245 -7.36 -13.29 -11.05
C MET A 245 -8.64 -13.88 -11.61
N LEU A 246 -9.70 -13.94 -10.81
CA LEU A 246 -11.04 -14.19 -11.34
C LEU A 246 -11.50 -12.99 -12.16
N ILE A 247 -12.34 -13.24 -13.17
CA ILE A 247 -12.98 -12.13 -13.91
C ILE A 247 -13.75 -11.27 -12.90
N PRO A 248 -13.39 -9.97 -12.74
CA PRO A 248 -13.89 -9.18 -11.62
C PRO A 248 -15.34 -8.70 -11.85
N ASP A 249 -16.07 -8.56 -10.74
CA ASP A 249 -17.26 -7.72 -10.72
C ASP A 249 -16.88 -6.26 -10.88
N VAL A 250 -17.67 -5.51 -11.64
CA VAL A 250 -17.45 -4.08 -11.83
C VAL A 250 -18.66 -3.29 -11.33
N VAL A 251 -18.42 -2.40 -10.36
CA VAL A 251 -19.44 -1.48 -9.82
C VAL A 251 -19.32 -0.14 -10.54
N GLY A 252 -20.41 0.30 -11.18
CA GLY A 252 -20.47 1.62 -11.80
C GLY A 252 -20.77 2.70 -10.77
N PHE A 253 -19.95 3.77 -10.72
CA PHE A 253 -20.17 4.94 -9.89
C PHE A 253 -20.57 6.12 -10.77
N ARG A 254 -21.87 6.47 -10.78
CA ARG A 254 -22.41 7.53 -11.61
C ARG A 254 -22.23 8.89 -10.92
N LEU A 255 -21.64 9.84 -11.65
CA LEU A 255 -21.46 11.22 -11.19
C LEU A 255 -22.36 12.16 -11.99
N SER A 256 -23.01 13.09 -11.31
CA SER A 256 -23.79 14.19 -11.89
C SER A 256 -23.47 15.52 -11.20
N GLY A 257 -23.88 16.64 -11.78
CA GLY A 257 -23.65 17.97 -11.19
C GLY A 257 -22.19 18.43 -11.21
N ALA A 258 -21.85 19.37 -10.33
CA ALA A 258 -20.51 19.92 -10.15
C ALA A 258 -20.27 20.24 -8.67
N LEU A 259 -18.98 20.26 -8.23
CA LEU A 259 -18.66 20.61 -6.85
C LEU A 259 -19.11 22.03 -6.51
N PRO A 260 -19.80 22.24 -5.35
CA PRO A 260 -20.20 23.57 -4.91
C PRO A 260 -19.01 24.41 -4.46
N GLU A 261 -19.19 25.71 -4.34
CA GLU A 261 -18.16 26.60 -3.79
C GLU A 261 -17.87 26.25 -2.33
N GLY A 262 -16.57 26.20 -2.00
CA GLY A 262 -16.09 25.81 -0.67
C GLY A 262 -15.79 24.32 -0.50
N ALA A 263 -16.33 23.45 -1.35
CA ALA A 263 -15.95 22.04 -1.39
C ALA A 263 -14.69 21.81 -2.24
N THR A 264 -13.89 20.84 -1.85
CA THR A 264 -12.62 20.47 -2.49
C THR A 264 -12.62 19.04 -3.00
N ALA A 265 -11.63 18.67 -3.81
CA ALA A 265 -11.39 17.28 -4.21
C ALA A 265 -11.25 16.33 -3.00
N THR A 266 -10.72 16.83 -1.89
CA THR A 266 -10.60 16.06 -0.64
C THR A 266 -11.97 15.72 -0.06
N ASP A 267 -12.89 16.67 -0.02
CA ASP A 267 -14.26 16.46 0.47
C ASP A 267 -14.99 15.44 -0.40
N LEU A 268 -14.79 15.53 -1.72
CA LEU A 268 -15.32 14.56 -2.68
C LEU A 268 -14.78 13.16 -2.42
N VAL A 269 -13.46 12.98 -2.30
CA VAL A 269 -12.90 11.64 -2.11
C VAL A 269 -13.29 11.04 -0.75
N LEU A 270 -13.43 11.84 0.29
CA LEU A 270 -13.92 11.34 1.58
C LEU A 270 -15.39 10.90 1.50
N THR A 271 -16.21 11.63 0.75
CA THR A 271 -17.61 11.25 0.47
C THR A 271 -17.70 9.94 -0.31
N VAL A 272 -16.93 9.82 -1.39
CA VAL A 272 -16.83 8.60 -2.21
C VAL A 272 -16.35 7.41 -1.37
N THR A 273 -15.37 7.64 -0.49
CA THR A 273 -14.81 6.61 0.39
C THR A 273 -15.86 6.06 1.37
N GLU A 274 -16.62 6.94 2.01
CA GLU A 274 -17.74 6.54 2.88
C GLU A 274 -18.79 5.74 2.10
N MET A 275 -19.23 6.23 0.94
CA MET A 275 -20.28 5.61 0.13
C MET A 275 -19.87 4.22 -0.38
N LEU A 276 -18.67 4.08 -0.94
CA LEU A 276 -18.18 2.81 -1.49
C LEU A 276 -17.87 1.80 -0.38
N ARG A 277 -17.34 2.25 0.76
CA ARG A 277 -17.14 1.36 1.91
C ARG A 277 -18.47 0.81 2.43
N LYS A 278 -19.49 1.65 2.50
CA LYS A 278 -20.86 1.25 2.88
C LYS A 278 -21.51 0.33 1.83
N LYS A 279 -21.24 0.55 0.54
CA LYS A 279 -21.71 -0.29 -0.57
C LYS A 279 -21.10 -1.69 -0.54
N GLY A 280 -19.87 -1.84 -0.03
CA GLY A 280 -19.17 -3.13 0.02
C GLY A 280 -18.55 -3.53 -1.31
N VAL A 281 -17.50 -2.81 -1.72
CA VAL A 281 -16.78 -3.02 -2.99
C VAL A 281 -15.46 -3.80 -2.82
N VAL A 282 -15.26 -4.46 -1.70
CA VAL A 282 -14.03 -5.21 -1.42
C VAL A 282 -13.81 -6.28 -2.49
N GLY A 283 -12.64 -6.26 -3.11
CA GLY A 283 -12.26 -7.19 -4.18
C GLY A 283 -12.91 -6.93 -5.55
N LYS A 284 -13.74 -5.90 -5.67
CA LYS A 284 -14.37 -5.50 -6.94
C LYS A 284 -13.57 -4.38 -7.63
N PHE A 285 -13.85 -4.18 -8.89
CA PHE A 285 -13.46 -2.98 -9.63
C PHE A 285 -14.56 -1.92 -9.51
N VAL A 286 -14.16 -0.65 -9.46
CA VAL A 286 -15.07 0.50 -9.53
C VAL A 286 -14.76 1.27 -10.80
N GLU A 287 -15.77 1.69 -11.52
CA GLU A 287 -15.62 2.48 -12.74
C GLU A 287 -16.50 3.71 -12.68
N PHE A 288 -15.91 4.90 -12.83
CA PHE A 288 -16.61 6.17 -12.76
C PHE A 288 -17.17 6.55 -14.13
N TYR A 289 -18.43 6.99 -14.17
CA TYR A 289 -19.13 7.37 -15.38
C TYR A 289 -20.17 8.46 -15.13
N GLY A 290 -20.83 8.92 -16.17
CA GLY A 290 -21.90 9.89 -16.08
C GLY A 290 -21.47 11.33 -16.40
N PRO A 291 -22.43 12.27 -16.50
CA PRO A 291 -22.18 13.64 -16.96
C PRO A 291 -21.28 14.47 -16.06
N GLY A 292 -21.21 14.15 -14.75
CA GLY A 292 -20.35 14.83 -13.80
C GLY A 292 -18.85 14.66 -14.06
N LEU A 293 -18.43 13.66 -14.86
CA LEU A 293 -17.02 13.49 -15.22
C LEU A 293 -16.43 14.72 -15.91
N ALA A 294 -17.21 15.43 -16.71
CA ALA A 294 -16.76 16.62 -17.44
C ALA A 294 -16.39 17.80 -16.52
N SER A 295 -16.96 17.84 -15.31
CA SER A 295 -16.69 18.88 -14.31
C SER A 295 -15.45 18.61 -13.44
N LEU A 296 -14.89 17.38 -13.49
CA LEU A 296 -13.73 16.98 -12.69
C LEU A 296 -12.42 17.16 -13.47
N ALA A 297 -11.48 17.91 -12.88
CA ALA A 297 -10.11 17.93 -13.36
C ALA A 297 -9.47 16.54 -13.19
N LEU A 298 -8.42 16.24 -13.96
CA LEU A 298 -7.73 14.96 -13.85
C LEU A 298 -7.15 14.72 -12.46
N ALA A 299 -6.63 15.78 -11.82
CA ALA A 299 -6.12 15.69 -10.45
C ALA A 299 -7.20 15.26 -9.45
N ASP A 300 -8.46 15.67 -9.62
CA ASP A 300 -9.58 15.24 -8.77
C ASP A 300 -9.86 13.74 -8.98
N ARG A 301 -9.85 13.26 -10.23
CA ARG A 301 -9.99 11.83 -10.58
C ARG A 301 -8.87 11.00 -9.96
N ALA A 302 -7.63 11.50 -10.03
CA ALA A 302 -6.46 10.85 -9.44
C ALA A 302 -6.57 10.77 -7.90
N THR A 303 -7.08 11.83 -7.24
CA THR A 303 -7.36 11.84 -5.80
C THR A 303 -8.35 10.73 -5.41
N ILE A 304 -9.41 10.53 -6.19
CA ILE A 304 -10.40 9.46 -5.98
C ILE A 304 -9.75 8.08 -6.19
N GLY A 305 -9.01 7.89 -7.29
CA GLY A 305 -8.29 6.65 -7.59
C GLY A 305 -7.28 6.28 -6.50
N ASN A 306 -6.60 7.27 -5.91
CA ASN A 306 -5.61 7.09 -4.85
C ASN A 306 -6.21 6.39 -3.62
N MET A 307 -7.43 6.72 -3.22
CA MET A 307 -8.06 6.15 -2.03
C MET A 307 -8.83 4.84 -2.29
N SER A 308 -8.58 4.14 -3.40
CA SER A 308 -9.18 2.82 -3.67
C SER A 308 -8.98 1.82 -2.53
N PRO A 309 -7.81 1.72 -1.91
CA PRO A 309 -7.60 0.80 -0.79
C PRO A 309 -8.46 1.15 0.44
N GLU A 310 -8.71 2.43 0.69
CA GLU A 310 -9.45 2.90 1.85
C GLU A 310 -10.94 2.53 1.74
N TYR A 311 -11.53 2.56 0.54
CA TYR A 311 -12.88 2.04 0.35
C TYR A 311 -12.94 0.56 -0.04
N GLY A 312 -11.80 -0.08 -0.27
CA GLY A 312 -11.68 -1.53 -0.43
C GLY A 312 -11.75 -2.05 -1.86
N ALA A 313 -11.82 -1.18 -2.88
CA ALA A 313 -11.80 -1.60 -4.28
C ALA A 313 -10.39 -2.01 -4.73
N THR A 314 -10.29 -2.97 -5.65
CA THR A 314 -9.02 -3.36 -6.28
C THR A 314 -8.48 -2.24 -7.15
N CYS A 315 -9.35 -1.62 -7.96
CA CYS A 315 -9.06 -0.41 -8.74
C CYS A 315 -10.30 0.49 -8.81
N ALA A 316 -10.10 1.76 -9.19
CA ALA A 316 -11.15 2.75 -9.33
C ALA A 316 -10.84 3.63 -10.55
N ILE A 317 -11.25 3.17 -11.73
CA ILE A 317 -10.78 3.69 -13.01
C ILE A 317 -11.75 4.71 -13.61
N PHE A 318 -11.18 5.70 -14.29
CA PHE A 318 -11.85 6.67 -15.13
C PHE A 318 -11.53 6.37 -16.60
N PRO A 319 -12.47 6.59 -17.52
CA PRO A 319 -12.18 6.42 -18.94
C PRO A 319 -11.22 7.50 -19.45
N VAL A 320 -10.43 7.17 -20.47
CA VAL A 320 -9.61 8.14 -21.19
C VAL A 320 -10.52 9.06 -22.01
N ASP A 321 -10.35 10.37 -21.84
CA ASP A 321 -11.11 11.41 -22.53
C ASP A 321 -10.27 12.64 -22.87
N GLU A 322 -10.88 13.72 -23.32
CA GLU A 322 -10.19 14.98 -23.64
C GLU A 322 -9.49 15.60 -22.40
N VAL A 323 -10.01 15.38 -21.18
CA VAL A 323 -9.35 15.84 -19.95
C VAL A 323 -8.01 15.14 -19.76
N THR A 324 -7.96 13.83 -20.06
CA THR A 324 -6.73 13.05 -20.07
C THR A 324 -5.71 13.60 -21.07
N LEU A 325 -6.12 13.86 -22.33
CA LEU A 325 -5.20 14.38 -23.36
C LEU A 325 -4.65 15.76 -22.99
N ARG A 326 -5.49 16.64 -22.47
CA ARG A 326 -5.05 17.97 -21.96
C ARG A 326 -4.05 17.83 -20.83
N TYR A 327 -4.27 16.92 -19.90
CA TYR A 327 -3.34 16.69 -18.78
C TYR A 327 -1.99 16.17 -19.28
N LEU A 328 -1.97 15.25 -20.23
CA LEU A 328 -0.73 14.73 -20.83
C LEU A 328 0.09 15.85 -21.48
N ARG A 329 -0.55 16.71 -22.27
CA ARG A 329 0.09 17.91 -22.86
C ARG A 329 0.59 18.87 -21.77
N PHE A 330 -0.23 19.10 -20.75
CA PHE A 330 0.07 20.01 -19.67
C PHE A 330 1.27 19.55 -18.83
N THR A 331 1.37 18.25 -18.56
CA THR A 331 2.49 17.65 -17.83
C THR A 331 3.72 17.37 -18.72
N GLY A 332 3.69 17.82 -19.98
CA GLY A 332 4.86 17.88 -20.85
C GLY A 332 5.16 16.57 -21.58
N ARG A 333 4.19 15.65 -21.72
CA ARG A 333 4.37 14.48 -22.62
C ARG A 333 4.55 14.96 -24.07
N PRO A 334 5.44 14.30 -24.86
CA PRO A 334 5.65 14.64 -26.27
C PRO A 334 4.33 14.53 -27.05
N GLU A 335 4.11 15.41 -28.05
CA GLU A 335 2.86 15.43 -28.83
C GLU A 335 2.67 14.11 -29.61
N GLU A 336 3.76 13.45 -30.02
CA GLU A 336 3.72 12.14 -30.66
C GLU A 336 3.07 11.07 -29.74
N ARG A 337 3.37 11.16 -28.43
CA ARG A 337 2.75 10.29 -27.42
C ARG A 337 1.27 10.61 -27.27
N VAL A 338 0.91 11.87 -27.20
CA VAL A 338 -0.49 12.29 -27.05
C VAL A 338 -1.30 11.87 -28.29
N ALA A 339 -0.74 12.06 -29.49
CA ALA A 339 -1.38 11.61 -30.73
C ALA A 339 -1.55 10.09 -30.78
N LEU A 340 -0.56 9.32 -30.30
CA LEU A 340 -0.68 7.86 -30.18
C LEU A 340 -1.79 7.46 -29.21
N VAL A 341 -1.85 8.09 -28.02
CA VAL A 341 -2.91 7.82 -27.03
C VAL A 341 -4.29 8.08 -27.63
N GLU A 342 -4.48 9.22 -28.28
CA GLU A 342 -5.75 9.59 -28.90
C GLU A 342 -6.16 8.59 -29.99
N ALA A 343 -5.26 8.29 -30.94
CA ALA A 343 -5.53 7.40 -32.05
C ALA A 343 -5.81 5.96 -31.58
N TYR A 344 -4.97 5.46 -30.66
CA TYR A 344 -5.13 4.10 -30.13
C TYR A 344 -6.43 3.94 -29.34
N MET A 345 -6.73 4.86 -28.42
CA MET A 345 -7.92 4.76 -27.58
C MET A 345 -9.21 4.89 -28.42
N LYS A 346 -9.20 5.71 -29.47
CA LYS A 346 -10.32 5.80 -30.43
C LYS A 346 -10.48 4.52 -31.24
N GLU A 347 -9.39 3.96 -31.78
CA GLU A 347 -9.40 2.70 -32.54
C GLU A 347 -9.94 1.53 -31.72
N GLN A 348 -9.61 1.48 -30.45
CA GLN A 348 -10.03 0.43 -29.52
C GLN A 348 -11.44 0.64 -28.93
N GLY A 349 -12.08 1.77 -29.20
CA GLY A 349 -13.34 2.14 -28.54
C GLY A 349 -13.18 2.40 -27.02
N LEU A 350 -11.98 2.77 -26.60
CA LEU A 350 -11.63 3.10 -25.20
C LEU A 350 -11.67 4.60 -24.91
N PHE A 351 -11.82 5.45 -25.93
CA PHE A 351 -11.94 6.89 -25.78
C PHE A 351 -13.38 7.28 -25.43
N HIS A 352 -13.56 7.95 -24.29
CA HIS A 352 -14.88 8.39 -23.81
C HIS A 352 -15.28 9.74 -24.40
N THR A 353 -16.51 9.83 -24.88
CA THR A 353 -17.16 11.06 -25.31
C THR A 353 -18.59 11.12 -24.77
N ALA A 354 -19.26 12.25 -24.88
CA ALA A 354 -20.65 12.39 -24.45
C ALA A 354 -21.61 11.38 -25.14
N ASP A 355 -21.26 10.91 -26.36
CA ASP A 355 -22.06 9.97 -27.17
C ASP A 355 -21.65 8.50 -26.92
N SER A 356 -20.67 8.25 -26.04
CA SER A 356 -20.23 6.89 -25.73
C SER A 356 -21.34 6.11 -25.02
N PRO A 357 -21.63 4.85 -25.45
CA PRO A 357 -22.63 4.03 -24.78
C PRO A 357 -22.20 3.76 -23.33
N GLU A 358 -23.16 3.89 -22.41
CA GLU A 358 -22.89 3.55 -20.99
C GLU A 358 -22.55 2.05 -20.87
N PRO A 359 -21.47 1.70 -20.18
CA PRO A 359 -21.11 0.31 -19.90
C PRO A 359 -22.20 -0.39 -19.07
N LEU A 360 -22.19 -1.72 -19.11
CA LEU A 360 -23.01 -2.55 -18.21
C LEU A 360 -22.19 -2.85 -16.95
N PHE A 361 -22.81 -2.70 -15.79
CA PHE A 361 -22.14 -2.94 -14.50
C PHE A 361 -22.83 -4.03 -13.70
N SER A 362 -22.09 -4.75 -12.86
CA SER A 362 -22.67 -5.73 -11.91
C SER A 362 -23.62 -5.08 -10.92
N ASP A 363 -23.32 -3.85 -10.52
CA ASP A 363 -24.12 -3.02 -9.61
C ASP A 363 -23.78 -1.55 -9.84
N THR A 364 -24.61 -0.63 -9.35
CA THR A 364 -24.41 0.81 -9.52
C THR A 364 -24.64 1.58 -8.24
N ILE A 365 -24.01 2.75 -8.15
CA ILE A 365 -24.21 3.77 -7.09
C ILE A 365 -24.11 5.15 -7.74
N GLU A 366 -24.80 6.14 -7.21
CA GLU A 366 -24.86 7.50 -7.76
C GLU A 366 -24.48 8.54 -6.71
N LEU A 367 -23.80 9.60 -7.17
CA LEU A 367 -23.52 10.81 -6.38
C LEU A 367 -23.78 12.05 -7.24
N ASP A 368 -24.61 12.94 -6.68
CA ASP A 368 -24.74 14.30 -7.18
C ASP A 368 -23.65 15.15 -6.51
N LEU A 369 -22.71 15.67 -7.31
CA LEU A 369 -21.58 16.45 -6.83
C LEU A 369 -22.01 17.74 -6.12
N ASP A 370 -23.18 18.30 -6.44
CA ASP A 370 -23.74 19.49 -5.78
C ASP A 370 -24.03 19.24 -4.27
N THR A 371 -24.11 17.97 -3.85
CA THR A 371 -24.34 17.58 -2.45
C THR A 371 -23.09 17.43 -1.59
N VAL A 372 -21.91 17.53 -2.20
CA VAL A 372 -20.63 17.40 -1.50
C VAL A 372 -20.39 18.65 -0.63
N GLU A 373 -20.04 18.42 0.63
CA GLU A 373 -19.81 19.49 1.59
C GLU A 373 -18.44 19.34 2.29
N PRO A 374 -17.85 20.44 2.79
CA PRO A 374 -16.59 20.41 3.51
C PRO A 374 -16.58 19.39 4.64
N SER A 375 -15.60 18.51 4.63
CA SER A 375 -15.56 17.33 5.47
C SER A 375 -14.15 17.03 5.97
N LEU A 376 -14.07 16.21 7.01
CA LEU A 376 -12.85 15.54 7.45
C LEU A 376 -13.17 14.07 7.77
N ALA A 377 -12.16 13.23 7.93
CA ALA A 377 -12.36 11.84 8.31
C ALA A 377 -11.48 11.46 9.51
N GLY A 378 -12.08 10.86 10.52
CA GLY A 378 -11.39 10.45 11.74
C GLY A 378 -12.34 10.15 12.89
N PRO A 379 -11.80 9.83 14.09
CA PRO A 379 -10.39 9.98 14.52
C PRO A 379 -9.45 8.80 14.17
N ARG A 380 -9.94 7.73 13.54
CA ARG A 380 -9.16 6.49 13.38
C ARG A 380 -9.14 5.89 11.98
N ARG A 381 -10.16 6.17 11.14
CA ARG A 381 -10.30 5.50 9.83
C ARG A 381 -10.66 6.50 8.73
N PRO A 382 -10.20 6.28 7.49
CA PRO A 382 -10.48 7.18 6.35
C PRO A 382 -11.96 7.25 5.95
N GLN A 383 -12.72 6.18 6.19
CA GLN A 383 -14.15 6.11 5.89
C GLN A 383 -15.05 6.74 6.96
N ASP A 384 -14.51 7.13 8.12
CA ASP A 384 -15.26 7.80 9.19
C ASP A 384 -15.39 9.30 8.85
N ARG A 385 -16.12 9.61 7.77
CA ARG A 385 -16.34 10.98 7.31
C ARG A 385 -17.23 11.74 8.29
N ILE A 386 -16.86 12.98 8.54
CA ILE A 386 -17.54 13.91 9.44
C ILE A 386 -17.69 15.24 8.71
N ARG A 387 -18.83 15.87 8.78
CA ARG A 387 -19.02 17.24 8.30
C ARG A 387 -18.14 18.20 9.09
N LEU A 388 -17.55 19.18 8.42
CA LEU A 388 -16.70 20.17 9.11
C LEU A 388 -17.43 20.87 10.27
N SER A 389 -18.73 21.15 10.12
CA SER A 389 -19.58 21.72 11.17
C SER A 389 -19.73 20.84 12.43
N GLU A 390 -19.51 19.53 12.29
CA GLU A 390 -19.70 18.54 13.35
C GLU A 390 -18.37 18.08 13.98
N ALA A 391 -17.23 18.59 13.52
CA ALA A 391 -15.90 18.13 13.92
C ALA A 391 -15.72 18.13 15.46
N GLY A 392 -16.01 19.24 16.12
CA GLY A 392 -15.87 19.37 17.57
C GLY A 392 -16.84 18.48 18.36
N VAL A 393 -18.07 18.30 17.87
CA VAL A 393 -19.07 17.42 18.50
C VAL A 393 -18.64 15.97 18.39
N SER A 394 -18.19 15.56 17.20
CA SER A 394 -17.71 14.20 16.92
C SER A 394 -16.49 13.84 17.77
N PHE A 395 -15.52 14.76 17.88
CA PHE A 395 -14.35 14.54 18.75
C PHE A 395 -14.77 14.33 20.21
N ARG A 396 -15.62 15.22 20.76
CA ARG A 396 -16.10 15.08 22.15
C ARG A 396 -16.83 13.75 22.38
N LYS A 397 -17.58 13.26 21.40
CA LYS A 397 -18.26 11.96 21.46
C LYS A 397 -17.24 10.80 21.44
N ALA A 398 -16.18 10.90 20.65
CA ALA A 398 -15.16 9.87 20.54
C ALA A 398 -14.17 9.86 21.73
N LEU A 399 -13.97 11.01 22.39
CA LEU A 399 -12.96 11.20 23.44
C LEU A 399 -12.98 10.12 24.55
N PRO A 400 -14.10 9.65 25.10
CA PRO A 400 -14.10 8.60 26.12
C PRO A 400 -13.45 7.30 25.67
N SER A 401 -13.55 6.96 24.36
CA SER A 401 -12.94 5.76 23.77
C SER A 401 -11.46 5.93 23.39
N LEU A 402 -10.98 7.17 23.38
CA LEU A 402 -9.59 7.52 23.07
C LEU A 402 -8.74 7.70 24.33
N LEU A 403 -9.36 7.91 25.48
CA LEU A 403 -8.67 7.99 26.75
C LEU A 403 -8.05 6.63 27.13
N PRO A 404 -6.87 6.61 27.77
CA PRO A 404 -6.26 5.36 28.23
C PRO A 404 -7.20 4.67 29.23
N THR A 405 -7.40 3.37 29.05
CA THR A 405 -8.08 2.56 30.06
C THR A 405 -7.19 2.47 31.28
N ARG A 406 -7.50 3.20 32.35
CA ARG A 406 -6.84 3.02 33.63
C ARG A 406 -7.05 1.57 34.07
N SER A 407 -5.98 0.79 34.06
CA SER A 407 -6.00 -0.53 34.71
C SER A 407 -6.33 -0.32 36.20
N LEU A 408 -7.52 -0.74 36.61
CA LEU A 408 -7.95 -0.76 38.02
C LEU A 408 -7.25 -1.85 38.85
N THR A 409 -6.02 -2.22 38.47
CA THR A 409 -5.18 -3.17 39.21
C THR A 409 -3.82 -2.56 39.52
N GLN A 410 -3.79 -1.48 40.30
CA GLN A 410 -2.69 -1.31 41.25
C GLN A 410 -2.96 -2.22 42.45
N LYS A 411 -2.65 -3.50 42.30
CA LYS A 411 -2.25 -4.30 43.45
C LYS A 411 -0.86 -3.85 43.88
N GLU A 412 -0.75 -3.50 45.14
CA GLU A 412 0.48 -3.11 45.81
C GLU A 412 1.68 -3.95 45.36
N ALA A 413 2.66 -3.29 44.76
CA ALA A 413 3.95 -3.91 44.50
C ALA A 413 4.61 -4.18 45.83
N PRO A 414 5.33 -5.32 46.04
CA PRO A 414 6.10 -5.57 47.24
C PRO A 414 7.17 -4.48 47.37
N THR A 415 7.16 -3.79 48.50
CA THR A 415 8.18 -2.84 48.87
C THR A 415 9.52 -3.55 48.98
N GLY A 416 10.47 -3.21 48.10
CA GLY A 416 11.84 -3.61 48.30
C GLY A 416 12.64 -3.96 47.04
N VAL A 417 12.74 -3.06 46.09
CA VAL A 417 13.98 -2.81 45.32
C VAL A 417 13.87 -1.37 44.81
N ALA A 418 14.80 -0.53 45.19
CA ALA A 418 14.90 0.84 44.71
C ALA A 418 15.12 0.80 43.18
N ALA A 419 14.13 1.24 42.41
CA ALA A 419 14.30 1.54 40.99
C ALA A 419 15.25 2.74 40.91
N GLY A 420 16.38 2.56 40.28
CA GLY A 420 17.27 3.64 39.90
C GLY A 420 16.57 4.57 38.88
N PRO A 421 17.05 5.82 38.74
CA PRO A 421 16.36 6.87 37.95
C PRO A 421 16.35 6.68 36.44
N ASP A 422 16.56 5.48 35.89
CA ASP A 422 16.82 5.24 34.46
C ASP A 422 15.65 4.55 33.68
N ALA A 423 14.44 4.55 34.25
CA ALA A 423 13.29 3.95 33.58
C ALA A 423 12.40 5.00 32.84
N VAL A 424 13.01 5.98 32.21
CA VAL A 424 12.34 6.86 31.24
C VAL A 424 12.76 6.39 29.85
N GLY A 425 11.78 5.95 29.05
CA GLY A 425 12.02 5.53 27.66
C GLY A 425 12.56 6.70 26.84
N VAL A 426 13.88 6.76 26.70
CA VAL A 426 14.58 7.76 25.91
C VAL A 426 14.39 7.42 24.43
N TRP A 427 13.52 8.11 23.76
CA TRP A 427 13.60 8.32 22.33
C TRP A 427 14.67 9.39 22.09
N GLY A 428 15.86 8.92 21.69
CA GLY A 428 16.89 9.72 21.03
C GLY A 428 17.29 11.03 21.70
N GLU A 429 18.13 10.99 22.72
CA GLU A 429 19.14 12.02 22.84
C GLU A 429 20.09 11.86 21.64
N GLY A 430 20.24 12.92 20.86
CA GLY A 430 21.15 12.94 19.72
C GLY A 430 22.55 12.52 20.13
N SER A 431 23.28 11.89 19.22
CA SER A 431 24.71 11.65 19.34
C SER A 431 25.42 12.92 19.85
N PRO A 432 26.44 12.81 20.68
CA PRO A 432 27.18 13.98 21.21
C PRO A 432 27.75 14.91 20.11
N ASP A 433 27.84 14.44 18.88
CA ASP A 433 28.29 15.21 17.69
C ASP A 433 27.12 15.67 16.80
N SER A 434 25.87 15.48 17.21
CA SER A 434 24.74 16.14 16.52
C SER A 434 24.69 17.58 17.00
N PRO A 435 24.64 18.57 16.10
CA PRO A 435 24.40 19.94 16.50
C PRO A 435 23.13 19.96 17.33
N SER A 436 23.21 20.52 18.54
CA SER A 436 22.06 20.70 19.42
C SER A 436 20.99 21.41 18.63
N LEU A 437 19.95 20.66 18.19
CA LEU A 437 18.81 21.19 17.49
C LEU A 437 17.97 21.98 18.51
N GLU A 438 18.44 23.14 18.89
CA GLU A 438 17.56 24.20 19.35
C GLU A 438 16.73 24.60 18.14
N ASN A 439 15.58 23.94 18.00
CA ASN A 439 14.60 24.20 16.96
C ASN A 439 14.27 25.69 17.00
N GLY A 440 14.66 26.40 15.96
CA GLY A 440 14.44 27.85 15.86
C GLY A 440 12.99 28.17 16.10
N GLY A 441 12.70 28.84 17.19
CA GLY A 441 11.44 29.53 17.44
C GLY A 441 10.35 28.81 18.20
N ALA A 442 10.50 27.58 18.67
CA ALA A 442 9.54 26.94 19.56
C ALA A 442 10.14 26.80 20.97
N SER A 443 10.24 27.91 21.69
CA SER A 443 10.24 27.84 23.15
C SER A 443 8.83 27.39 23.56
N GLY A 444 8.58 26.09 23.57
CA GLY A 444 7.34 25.50 24.07
C GLY A 444 7.21 25.88 25.54
N THR A 445 6.43 26.91 25.84
CA THR A 445 5.96 27.12 27.18
C THR A 445 5.02 25.95 27.50
N ALA A 446 5.52 24.99 28.27
CA ALA A 446 4.71 23.98 28.92
C ALA A 446 3.57 24.69 29.66
N GLY A 447 2.31 24.35 29.34
CA GLY A 447 1.17 24.88 30.06
C GLY A 447 0.03 25.39 29.18
N GLY A 448 -0.53 24.53 28.30
CA GLY A 448 -1.67 24.92 27.46
C GLY A 448 -2.36 23.79 26.72
N LEU A 449 -1.78 22.58 26.70
CA LEU A 449 -2.38 21.45 26.00
C LEU A 449 -3.63 20.94 26.73
N THR A 450 -4.62 20.55 25.96
CA THR A 450 -5.86 19.92 26.42
C THR A 450 -6.19 18.73 25.54
N ASN A 451 -7.12 17.88 25.96
CA ASN A 451 -7.68 16.89 25.06
C ASN A 451 -8.24 17.58 23.80
N GLY A 452 -7.81 17.12 22.64
CA GLY A 452 -8.17 17.73 21.36
C GLY A 452 -7.18 18.75 20.83
N SER A 453 -6.08 19.05 21.55
CA SER A 453 -5.00 19.90 21.02
C SER A 453 -4.37 19.28 19.78
N VAL A 454 -4.32 20.05 18.69
CA VAL A 454 -3.62 19.66 17.45
C VAL A 454 -2.15 19.89 17.66
N VAL A 455 -1.36 18.82 17.68
CA VAL A 455 0.10 18.88 17.89
C VAL A 455 0.88 18.57 16.62
N ILE A 456 0.25 18.00 15.60
CA ILE A 456 0.80 17.81 14.25
C ILE A 456 -0.17 18.40 13.24
N ALA A 457 0.34 19.22 12.32
CA ALA A 457 -0.38 19.71 11.15
C ALA A 457 0.49 19.49 9.91
N ALA A 458 0.16 18.48 9.09
CA ALA A 458 1.02 18.08 7.99
C ALA A 458 0.29 18.13 6.65
N ILE A 459 0.80 18.95 5.72
CA ILE A 459 0.45 18.88 4.31
C ILE A 459 1.39 17.85 3.67
N THR A 460 0.85 16.67 3.36
CA THR A 460 1.62 15.47 3.04
C THR A 460 0.84 14.54 2.10
N SER A 461 1.52 13.52 1.56
CA SER A 461 0.93 12.42 0.80
C SER A 461 0.51 12.75 -0.63
N CYS A 462 0.52 11.73 -1.48
CA CYS A 462 0.13 11.80 -2.89
C CYS A 462 -1.34 12.19 -3.13
N THR A 463 -2.25 11.92 -2.19
CA THR A 463 -3.69 12.16 -2.34
C THR A 463 -4.00 13.61 -2.70
N ASN A 464 -3.41 14.55 -1.98
CA ASN A 464 -3.72 15.98 -2.11
C ASN A 464 -2.62 16.76 -2.81
N THR A 465 -1.33 16.40 -2.64
CA THR A 465 -0.21 17.19 -3.17
C THR A 465 -0.10 17.17 -4.69
N SER A 466 -0.72 16.19 -5.35
CA SER A 466 -0.86 16.12 -6.81
C SER A 466 -1.93 17.05 -7.39
N ASN A 467 -2.71 17.71 -6.54
CA ASN A 467 -3.81 18.59 -6.98
C ASN A 467 -3.44 20.05 -6.72
N PRO A 468 -3.03 20.82 -7.78
CA PRO A 468 -2.63 22.20 -7.63
C PRO A 468 -3.72 23.11 -7.02
N SER A 469 -4.99 22.81 -7.26
CA SER A 469 -6.10 23.64 -6.75
C SER A 469 -6.16 23.63 -5.22
N VAL A 470 -6.12 22.44 -4.60
CA VAL A 470 -6.16 22.36 -3.13
C VAL A 470 -4.85 22.83 -2.49
N MET A 471 -3.72 22.64 -3.18
CA MET A 471 -2.43 23.11 -2.69
C MET A 471 -2.37 24.63 -2.71
N LEU A 472 -2.68 25.28 -3.83
CA LEU A 472 -2.70 26.73 -3.93
C LEU A 472 -3.78 27.36 -3.03
N ALA A 473 -4.90 26.68 -2.81
CA ALA A 473 -5.89 27.11 -1.82
C ALA A 473 -5.29 27.19 -0.40
N ALA A 474 -4.45 26.21 0.00
CA ALA A 474 -3.74 26.26 1.28
C ALA A 474 -2.78 27.45 1.37
N GLY A 475 -2.03 27.72 0.30
CA GLY A 475 -1.12 28.87 0.22
C GLY A 475 -1.86 30.22 0.26
N LEU A 476 -2.99 30.33 -0.44
CA LEU A 476 -3.84 31.54 -0.42
C LEU A 476 -4.46 31.78 0.98
N LEU A 477 -4.90 30.69 1.64
CA LEU A 477 -5.42 30.76 3.02
C LEU A 477 -4.30 31.23 3.97
N ALA A 478 -3.10 30.66 3.85
CA ALA A 478 -1.94 31.07 4.64
C ALA A 478 -1.63 32.57 4.43
N LYS A 479 -1.64 33.04 3.18
CA LYS A 479 -1.44 34.46 2.84
C LYS A 479 -2.46 35.34 3.57
N LYS A 480 -3.75 35.05 3.40
CA LYS A 480 -4.82 35.84 4.04
C LYS A 480 -4.73 35.79 5.58
N ALA A 481 -4.34 34.64 6.16
CA ALA A 481 -4.15 34.51 7.61
C ALA A 481 -3.00 35.40 8.12
N VAL A 482 -1.84 35.38 7.48
CA VAL A 482 -0.67 36.19 7.83
C VAL A 482 -0.95 37.69 7.65
N GLU A 483 -1.60 38.06 6.55
CA GLU A 483 -2.03 39.46 6.32
C GLU A 483 -2.95 39.99 7.43
N LYS A 484 -3.81 39.13 7.95
CA LYS A 484 -4.66 39.44 9.12
C LYS A 484 -3.93 39.39 10.47
N GLY A 485 -2.69 38.84 10.50
CA GLY A 485 -1.87 38.72 11.70
C GLY A 485 -2.08 37.47 12.50
N LEU A 486 -2.69 36.44 11.94
CA LEU A 486 -2.79 35.13 12.58
C LEU A 486 -1.45 34.41 12.51
N THR A 487 -1.16 33.63 13.54
CA THR A 487 0.00 32.72 13.64
C THR A 487 -0.45 31.33 14.06
N ARG A 488 0.31 30.30 13.69
CA ARG A 488 0.06 28.95 14.22
C ARG A 488 0.27 28.91 15.73
N LYS A 489 -0.36 27.95 16.40
CA LYS A 489 -0.11 27.76 17.85
C LYS A 489 1.30 27.19 18.07
N PRO A 490 2.00 27.62 19.15
CA PRO A 490 3.39 27.25 19.38
C PRO A 490 3.62 25.75 19.60
N TRP A 491 2.61 25.01 20.03
CA TRP A 491 2.70 23.55 20.24
C TRP A 491 2.45 22.73 18.97
N VAL A 492 2.11 23.34 17.83
CA VAL A 492 1.82 22.65 16.58
C VAL A 492 3.11 22.43 15.80
N LYS A 493 3.46 21.18 15.57
CA LYS A 493 4.49 20.77 14.60
C LYS A 493 3.88 20.81 13.21
N SER A 494 4.17 21.85 12.45
CA SER A 494 3.71 22.01 11.06
C SER A 494 4.78 21.58 10.07
N SER A 495 4.36 21.02 8.92
CA SER A 495 5.26 20.56 7.85
C SER A 495 4.58 20.54 6.49
N LEU A 496 5.37 20.77 5.44
CA LEU A 496 5.00 20.59 4.04
C LEU A 496 5.93 19.56 3.41
N ALA A 497 5.39 18.42 2.99
CA ALA A 497 6.11 17.40 2.24
C ALA A 497 5.43 17.19 0.87
N PRO A 498 5.84 17.97 -0.15
CA PRO A 498 5.23 17.92 -1.47
C PRO A 498 5.49 16.58 -2.17
N GLY A 499 4.57 16.20 -3.06
CA GLY A 499 4.70 14.98 -3.85
C GLY A 499 5.59 15.13 -5.09
N SER A 500 5.98 16.35 -5.45
CA SER A 500 6.99 16.61 -6.48
C SER A 500 7.58 18.02 -6.34
N LYS A 501 8.74 18.23 -6.97
CA LYS A 501 9.37 19.56 -7.06
C LYS A 501 8.56 20.58 -7.87
N VAL A 502 7.58 20.14 -8.64
CA VAL A 502 6.66 21.04 -9.36
C VAL A 502 5.83 21.85 -8.36
N VAL A 503 5.48 21.25 -7.21
CA VAL A 503 4.67 21.91 -6.16
C VAL A 503 5.40 23.13 -5.59
N THR A 504 6.66 22.99 -5.22
CA THR A 504 7.45 24.13 -4.71
C THR A 504 7.63 25.22 -5.77
N ARG A 505 7.87 24.84 -7.03
CA ARG A 505 8.00 25.79 -8.14
C ARG A 505 6.74 26.62 -8.37
N TYR A 506 5.54 26.03 -8.33
CA TYR A 506 4.33 26.83 -8.50
C TYR A 506 3.97 27.64 -7.25
N TYR A 507 4.35 27.23 -6.04
CA TYR A 507 4.24 28.06 -4.86
C TYR A 507 5.14 29.30 -4.92
N GLU A 508 6.38 29.14 -5.40
CA GLU A 508 7.30 30.26 -5.68
C GLU A 508 6.72 31.19 -6.73
N ALA A 509 6.25 30.64 -7.87
CA ALA A 509 5.66 31.43 -8.96
C ALA A 509 4.37 32.16 -8.53
N ALA A 510 3.65 31.66 -7.54
CA ALA A 510 2.47 32.29 -6.96
C ALA A 510 2.80 33.31 -5.86
N ASP A 511 4.07 33.44 -5.44
CA ASP A 511 4.51 34.22 -4.26
C ASP A 511 3.81 33.80 -2.96
N LEU A 512 3.61 32.47 -2.77
CA LEU A 512 2.90 31.92 -1.61
C LEU A 512 3.82 31.23 -0.59
N THR A 513 5.04 30.85 -0.97
CA THR A 513 6.00 30.13 -0.13
C THR A 513 6.26 30.86 1.18
N ARG A 514 6.53 32.17 1.13
CA ARG A 514 6.83 32.98 2.33
C ARG A 514 5.72 32.96 3.38
N TYR A 515 4.45 32.89 2.98
CA TYR A 515 3.32 32.87 3.91
C TYR A 515 3.12 31.50 4.57
N LEU A 516 3.40 30.43 3.81
CA LEU A 516 3.44 29.09 4.37
C LEU A 516 4.59 28.95 5.37
N ASP A 517 5.76 29.48 5.03
CA ASP A 517 6.96 29.50 5.89
C ASP A 517 6.72 30.27 7.19
N GLU A 518 6.04 31.42 7.12
CA GLU A 518 5.71 32.22 8.30
C GLU A 518 4.77 31.47 9.26
N LEU A 519 3.93 30.56 8.74
CA LEU A 519 3.10 29.68 9.53
C LEU A 519 3.79 28.35 9.89
N GLY A 520 5.10 28.21 9.57
CA GLY A 520 5.91 27.04 9.88
C GLY A 520 5.69 25.84 8.95
N PHE A 521 5.07 26.02 7.79
CA PHE A 521 4.91 25.00 6.75
C PHE A 521 6.07 25.04 5.74
N GLN A 522 7.31 25.07 6.24
CA GLN A 522 8.48 24.88 5.38
C GLN A 522 8.45 23.50 4.72
N THR A 523 9.03 23.42 3.52
CA THR A 523 9.29 22.13 2.87
C THR A 523 10.31 21.35 3.69
N VAL A 524 9.92 20.15 4.14
CA VAL A 524 10.75 19.29 5.00
C VAL A 524 11.39 18.11 4.27
N GLY A 525 10.96 17.84 3.04
CA GLY A 525 11.42 16.77 2.16
C GLY A 525 10.41 16.51 1.05
N TYR A 526 10.80 15.74 0.04
CA TYR A 526 9.90 15.26 -1.01
C TYR A 526 9.71 13.75 -0.81
N GLY A 527 8.55 13.35 -0.33
CA GLY A 527 8.29 11.93 -0.05
C GLY A 527 7.05 11.72 0.81
N CYS A 528 6.70 10.46 1.00
CA CYS A 528 5.59 10.03 1.83
C CYS A 528 6.02 10.03 3.31
N THR A 529 5.93 11.19 3.98
CA THR A 529 6.45 11.39 5.34
C THR A 529 5.46 10.99 6.43
N THR A 530 4.65 11.94 6.91
CA THR A 530 3.75 11.75 8.07
C THR A 530 2.74 10.63 7.86
N CYS A 531 2.21 10.43 6.67
CA CYS A 531 1.21 9.40 6.37
C CYS A 531 1.71 7.96 6.60
N ILE A 532 3.01 7.70 6.56
CA ILE A 532 3.61 6.38 6.79
C ILE A 532 4.30 6.23 8.14
N GLY A 533 4.19 7.24 9.01
CA GLY A 533 4.82 7.22 10.32
C GLY A 533 6.19 7.89 10.41
N ASN A 534 6.62 8.59 9.36
CA ASN A 534 7.86 9.35 9.33
C ASN A 534 7.66 10.81 9.76
N SER A 535 6.68 11.08 10.63
CA SER A 535 6.43 12.41 11.17
C SER A 535 7.56 12.91 12.09
N GLY A 536 8.49 12.03 12.45
CA GLY A 536 9.53 12.33 13.42
C GLY A 536 9.00 12.57 14.85
N PRO A 537 9.88 12.78 15.83
CA PRO A 537 9.47 13.00 17.22
C PRO A 537 8.75 14.34 17.37
N LEU A 538 7.85 14.43 18.35
CA LEU A 538 7.36 15.71 18.84
C LEU A 538 8.45 16.40 19.67
N PRO A 539 8.39 17.75 19.84
CA PRO A 539 9.25 18.44 20.82
C PRO A 539 9.11 17.80 22.20
N THR A 540 10.25 17.58 22.88
CA THR A 540 10.30 16.82 24.15
C THR A 540 9.30 17.34 25.19
N ALA A 541 9.16 18.66 25.33
CA ALA A 541 8.23 19.25 26.29
C ALA A 541 6.75 18.92 25.96
N ILE A 542 6.40 18.86 24.67
CA ILE A 542 5.04 18.53 24.20
C ILE A 542 4.76 17.05 24.43
N SER A 543 5.71 16.18 24.05
CA SER A 543 5.59 14.72 24.26
C SER A 543 5.42 14.41 25.75
N GLN A 544 6.23 15.05 26.61
CA GLN A 544 6.19 14.85 28.05
C GLN A 544 4.86 15.33 28.66
N GLU A 545 4.36 16.52 28.28
CA GLU A 545 3.05 17.01 28.75
C GLU A 545 1.89 16.09 28.34
N ILE A 546 1.94 15.52 27.11
CA ILE A 546 0.93 14.55 26.64
C ILE A 546 0.95 13.29 27.52
N GLN A 547 2.14 12.77 27.82
CA GLN A 547 2.33 11.53 28.59
C GLN A 547 1.98 11.74 30.07
N ASP A 548 2.49 12.81 30.71
CA ASP A 548 2.27 13.10 32.14
C ASP A 548 0.80 13.35 32.50
N ARG A 549 0.04 13.90 31.55
CA ARG A 549 -1.37 14.25 31.73
C ARG A 549 -2.34 13.31 31.03
N ASP A 550 -1.85 12.22 30.40
CA ASP A 550 -2.66 11.26 29.63
C ASP A 550 -3.57 11.92 28.58
N LEU A 551 -3.06 12.95 27.90
CA LEU A 551 -3.87 13.74 26.97
C LEU A 551 -4.14 12.97 25.65
N VAL A 552 -5.30 13.19 25.09
CA VAL A 552 -5.64 12.81 23.71
C VAL A 552 -5.22 13.95 22.77
N ALA A 553 -3.97 13.87 22.30
CA ALA A 553 -3.43 14.76 21.27
C ALA A 553 -3.91 14.37 19.87
N VAL A 554 -3.93 15.34 18.95
CA VAL A 554 -4.53 15.23 17.61
C VAL A 554 -3.50 15.55 16.52
N ALA A 555 -3.57 14.78 15.41
CA ALA A 555 -2.93 15.12 14.14
C ALA A 555 -3.96 15.51 13.08
N ALA A 556 -3.71 16.64 12.40
CA ALA A 556 -4.44 17.13 11.23
C ALA A 556 -3.60 16.90 9.97
N LEU A 557 -4.07 16.08 9.03
CA LEU A 557 -3.28 15.58 7.91
C LEU A 557 -4.01 15.74 6.59
N SER A 558 -3.31 16.11 5.53
CA SER A 558 -3.84 15.98 4.16
C SER A 558 -3.55 14.60 3.52
N GLY A 559 -3.37 13.58 4.33
CA GLY A 559 -3.02 12.21 3.89
C GLY A 559 -4.23 11.35 3.49
N ASN A 560 -3.96 10.05 3.35
CA ASN A 560 -4.97 9.03 3.00
C ASN A 560 -5.22 8.01 4.13
N ARG A 561 -4.35 7.93 5.14
CA ARG A 561 -4.47 7.02 6.28
C ARG A 561 -4.25 7.73 7.60
N ASN A 562 -5.06 7.37 8.59
CA ASN A 562 -5.07 8.00 9.92
C ASN A 562 -5.16 6.96 11.05
N PHE A 563 -4.61 5.76 10.85
CA PHE A 563 -4.69 4.71 11.86
C PHE A 563 -3.92 5.09 13.12
N GLU A 564 -4.48 4.74 14.28
CA GLU A 564 -3.85 4.96 15.58
C GLU A 564 -2.47 4.28 15.65
N GLY A 565 -1.47 4.99 16.22
CA GLY A 565 -0.09 4.50 16.34
C GLY A 565 0.71 4.48 15.03
N ARG A 566 0.09 4.81 13.88
CA ARG A 566 0.79 4.89 12.60
C ARG A 566 1.46 6.25 12.39
N ILE A 567 0.77 7.33 12.75
CA ILE A 567 1.22 8.71 12.46
C ILE A 567 2.33 9.15 13.41
N ASN A 568 2.07 9.01 14.71
CA ASN A 568 3.03 9.28 15.77
C ASN A 568 2.60 8.52 17.04
N SER A 569 3.55 8.11 17.86
CA SER A 569 3.28 7.31 19.07
C SER A 569 2.50 8.06 20.15
N ASP A 570 2.67 9.38 20.22
CA ASP A 570 2.03 10.24 21.23
C ASP A 570 0.64 10.73 20.81
N VAL A 571 0.24 10.49 19.56
CA VAL A 571 -1.02 10.98 19.00
C VAL A 571 -2.03 9.84 18.88
N ARG A 572 -3.21 10.03 19.49
CA ARG A 572 -4.27 9.00 19.51
C ARG A 572 -5.42 9.29 18.58
N ALA A 573 -5.61 10.53 18.17
CA ALA A 573 -6.68 10.93 17.26
C ALA A 573 -6.07 11.56 16.00
N ASN A 574 -6.39 11.01 14.84
CA ASN A 574 -5.83 11.44 13.58
C ASN A 574 -6.96 11.79 12.60
N TYR A 575 -6.92 12.97 12.00
CA TYR A 575 -7.95 13.44 11.10
C TYR A 575 -7.38 13.76 9.71
N LEU A 576 -8.00 13.17 8.69
CA LEU A 576 -7.74 13.47 7.28
C LEU A 576 -8.60 14.67 6.87
N MET A 577 -8.00 15.60 6.13
CA MET A 577 -8.67 16.82 5.66
C MET A 577 -7.92 17.47 4.50
N SER A 578 -8.56 18.42 3.84
CA SER A 578 -7.91 19.16 2.76
C SER A 578 -6.73 20.02 3.27
N PRO A 579 -5.72 20.29 2.42
CA PRO A 579 -4.56 21.14 2.76
C PRO A 579 -4.95 22.49 3.37
N PRO A 580 -5.95 23.25 2.85
CA PRO A 580 -6.37 24.50 3.51
C PRO A 580 -6.95 24.27 4.92
N LEU A 581 -7.67 23.15 5.16
CA LEU A 581 -8.14 22.83 6.50
C LEU A 581 -7.00 22.46 7.46
N VAL A 582 -5.93 21.82 6.97
CA VAL A 582 -4.71 21.57 7.78
C VAL A 582 -4.13 22.91 8.28
N VAL A 583 -4.02 23.90 7.42
CA VAL A 583 -3.57 25.25 7.81
C VAL A 583 -4.54 25.87 8.82
N ALA A 584 -5.85 25.78 8.59
CA ALA A 584 -6.86 26.33 9.49
C ALA A 584 -6.80 25.69 10.91
N PHE A 585 -6.62 24.37 10.99
CA PHE A 585 -6.49 23.69 12.30
C PHE A 585 -5.14 23.94 12.98
N ALA A 586 -4.07 24.26 12.23
CA ALA A 586 -2.81 24.70 12.80
C ALA A 586 -2.96 26.10 13.47
N LEU A 587 -3.75 26.99 12.86
CA LEU A 587 -4.09 28.30 13.42
C LEU A 587 -4.98 28.17 14.66
N ALA A 588 -6.00 27.30 14.62
CA ALA A 588 -6.90 27.03 15.73
C ALA A 588 -6.20 26.32 16.90
N GLY A 589 -5.30 25.36 16.61
CA GLY A 589 -4.53 24.57 17.57
C GLY A 589 -5.35 23.51 18.31
N ARG A 590 -6.60 23.29 17.93
CA ARG A 590 -7.51 22.31 18.56
C ARG A 590 -8.55 21.80 17.56
N ILE A 591 -9.00 20.56 17.73
CA ILE A 591 -10.01 19.93 16.85
C ILE A 591 -11.44 20.15 17.31
N ASP A 592 -11.67 20.43 18.57
CA ASP A 592 -12.98 20.60 19.20
C ASP A 592 -13.63 21.98 18.96
N ILE A 593 -13.19 22.68 17.93
CA ILE A 593 -13.67 23.99 17.47
C ILE A 593 -14.75 23.84 16.38
N ASN A 594 -15.73 24.74 16.37
CA ASN A 594 -16.60 24.96 15.22
C ASN A 594 -16.03 26.08 14.34
N LEU A 595 -15.35 25.72 13.25
CA LEU A 595 -14.69 26.68 12.36
C LEU A 595 -15.63 27.68 11.65
N TYR A 596 -16.93 27.40 11.61
CA TYR A 596 -17.93 28.33 11.07
C TYR A 596 -18.36 29.42 12.06
N GLU A 597 -18.33 29.12 13.36
CA GLU A 597 -18.91 29.99 14.41
C GLU A 597 -17.85 30.60 15.33
N GLU A 598 -16.73 29.90 15.54
CA GLU A 598 -15.68 30.31 16.45
C GLU A 598 -14.47 30.92 15.69
N PRO A 599 -13.85 31.97 16.26
CA PRO A 599 -12.68 32.60 15.63
C PRO A 599 -11.44 31.73 15.73
N LEU A 600 -10.61 31.78 14.71
CA LEU A 600 -9.28 31.14 14.67
C LEU A 600 -8.26 31.86 15.57
N GLY A 601 -8.45 33.14 15.78
CA GLY A 601 -7.62 33.99 16.61
C GLY A 601 -8.01 35.45 16.51
N SER A 602 -7.17 36.35 17.04
CA SER A 602 -7.33 37.81 16.96
C SER A 602 -6.40 38.37 15.88
N GLY A 603 -6.96 39.24 15.05
CA GLY A 603 -6.21 39.93 14.01
C GLY A 603 -5.29 41.04 14.58
N LYS A 604 -4.51 41.68 13.67
CA LYS A 604 -3.62 42.81 14.00
C LYS A 604 -4.37 44.01 14.63
N ASP A 605 -5.65 44.15 14.30
CA ASP A 605 -6.56 45.19 14.83
C ASP A 605 -7.27 44.76 16.13
N GLY A 606 -6.94 43.60 16.70
CA GLY A 606 -7.55 43.03 17.90
C GLY A 606 -8.94 42.40 17.70
N LYS A 607 -9.47 42.39 16.48
CA LYS A 607 -10.77 41.78 16.19
C LYS A 607 -10.64 40.27 15.94
N PRO A 608 -11.70 39.50 16.26
CA PRO A 608 -11.73 38.07 15.96
C PRO A 608 -11.71 37.82 14.45
N VAL A 609 -10.89 36.87 14.01
CA VAL A 609 -10.77 36.44 12.62
C VAL A 609 -11.37 35.01 12.50
N PHE A 610 -12.34 34.85 11.62
CA PHE A 610 -13.04 33.60 11.36
C PHE A 610 -12.50 32.94 10.07
N LEU A 611 -12.79 31.66 9.91
CA LEU A 611 -12.39 30.91 8.70
C LEU A 611 -12.91 31.59 7.42
N ARG A 612 -14.17 32.04 7.41
CA ARG A 612 -14.78 32.73 6.27
C ARG A 612 -14.04 34.00 5.83
N ASP A 613 -13.30 34.66 6.75
CA ASP A 613 -12.56 35.89 6.46
C ASP A 613 -11.25 35.64 5.69
N ILE A 614 -10.79 34.39 5.69
CA ILE A 614 -9.52 33.98 5.08
C ILE A 614 -9.66 32.83 4.07
N TRP A 615 -10.85 32.23 3.93
CA TRP A 615 -11.09 31.18 2.93
C TRP A 615 -10.97 31.76 1.52
N PRO A 616 -10.18 31.17 0.62
CA PRO A 616 -10.06 31.67 -0.75
C PRO A 616 -11.32 31.29 -1.56
N THR A 617 -11.75 32.19 -2.42
CA THR A 617 -12.84 31.93 -3.37
C THR A 617 -12.35 31.02 -4.49
N ARG A 618 -13.28 30.32 -5.17
CA ARG A 618 -12.96 29.50 -6.33
C ARG A 618 -12.27 30.29 -7.44
N ALA A 619 -12.72 31.51 -7.69
CA ALA A 619 -12.11 32.38 -8.69
C ALA A 619 -10.64 32.73 -8.36
N GLU A 620 -10.33 33.06 -7.09
CA GLU A 620 -8.94 33.32 -6.67
C GLU A 620 -8.05 32.07 -6.87
N ILE A 621 -8.58 30.88 -6.58
CA ILE A 621 -7.83 29.63 -6.77
C ILE A 621 -7.58 29.38 -8.26
N GLU A 622 -8.62 29.46 -9.10
CA GLU A 622 -8.52 29.23 -10.54
C GLU A 622 -7.55 30.23 -11.23
N GLU A 623 -7.64 31.52 -10.89
CA GLU A 623 -6.72 32.54 -11.38
C GLU A 623 -5.27 32.25 -10.97
N THR A 624 -5.06 31.83 -9.72
CA THR A 624 -3.73 31.50 -9.22
C THR A 624 -3.16 30.26 -9.92
N VAL A 625 -3.98 29.19 -10.12
CA VAL A 625 -3.59 27.99 -10.88
C VAL A 625 -3.16 28.38 -12.30
N GLN A 626 -4.00 29.14 -13.02
CA GLN A 626 -3.71 29.55 -14.40
C GLN A 626 -2.42 30.39 -14.51
N ARG A 627 -2.16 31.25 -13.53
CA ARG A 627 -0.98 32.09 -13.52
C ARG A 627 0.29 31.35 -13.12
N ALA A 628 0.23 30.51 -12.11
CA ALA A 628 1.41 29.95 -11.46
C ALA A 628 1.81 28.56 -11.96
N VAL A 629 0.86 27.70 -12.38
CA VAL A 629 1.19 26.33 -12.79
C VAL A 629 1.41 26.28 -14.30
N ARG A 630 2.63 25.91 -14.72
CA ARG A 630 3.05 25.97 -16.12
C ARG A 630 3.64 24.63 -16.57
N SER A 631 3.36 24.22 -17.81
CA SER A 631 3.88 22.99 -18.42
C SER A 631 5.42 22.91 -18.43
N ALA A 632 6.11 24.05 -18.54
CA ALA A 632 7.57 24.09 -18.48
C ALA A 632 8.12 23.53 -17.15
N MET A 633 7.42 23.75 -16.03
CA MET A 633 7.85 23.28 -14.70
C MET A 633 7.93 21.75 -14.66
N PHE A 634 6.96 21.05 -15.27
CA PHE A 634 6.97 19.60 -15.37
C PHE A 634 8.12 19.10 -16.24
N ARG A 635 8.28 19.66 -17.44
CA ARG A 635 9.36 19.28 -18.36
C ARG A 635 10.73 19.45 -17.73
N GLU A 636 10.97 20.59 -17.09
CA GLU A 636 12.26 20.88 -16.45
C GLU A 636 12.52 20.01 -15.22
N THR A 637 11.48 19.75 -14.41
CA THR A 637 11.60 18.91 -13.22
C THR A 637 11.93 17.47 -13.59
N TYR A 638 11.27 16.93 -14.62
CA TYR A 638 11.40 15.53 -14.99
C TYR A 638 12.45 15.23 -16.05
N ALA A 639 13.04 16.25 -16.69
CA ALA A 639 14.10 16.06 -17.70
C ALA A 639 15.28 15.20 -17.20
N ALA A 640 15.58 15.26 -15.92
CA ALA A 640 16.69 14.56 -15.28
C ALA A 640 16.21 13.66 -14.11
N VAL A 641 14.98 13.16 -14.17
CA VAL A 641 14.33 12.43 -13.06
C VAL A 641 15.11 11.20 -12.58
N PHE A 642 15.87 10.55 -13.45
CA PHE A 642 16.70 9.38 -13.13
C PHE A 642 18.18 9.73 -12.82
N ASN A 643 18.59 10.99 -12.97
CA ASN A 643 20.01 11.35 -12.87
C ASN A 643 20.47 11.52 -11.40
N GLY A 644 19.59 11.93 -10.50
CA GLY A 644 19.93 12.22 -9.11
C GLY A 644 20.83 13.47 -8.94
N ASP A 645 21.12 13.76 -7.68
CA ASP A 645 22.02 14.82 -7.26
C ASP A 645 23.50 14.34 -7.19
N GLU A 646 24.41 15.21 -6.75
CA GLU A 646 25.82 14.89 -6.59
C GLU A 646 26.04 13.80 -5.54
N ARG A 647 25.28 13.79 -4.44
CA ARG A 647 25.38 12.77 -3.37
C ARG A 647 25.01 11.39 -3.90
N TRP A 648 23.89 11.29 -4.62
CA TRP A 648 23.48 10.05 -5.29
C TRP A 648 24.54 9.58 -6.27
N ASN A 649 25.08 10.46 -7.11
CA ASN A 649 26.02 10.10 -8.17
C ASN A 649 27.43 9.78 -7.67
N SER A 650 27.85 10.30 -6.52
CA SER A 650 29.17 10.04 -5.93
C SER A 650 29.21 8.81 -5.01
N MET A 651 28.06 8.21 -4.68
CA MET A 651 28.05 7.01 -3.84
C MET A 651 28.86 5.87 -4.46
N PRO A 652 29.73 5.18 -3.70
CA PRO A 652 30.42 4.00 -4.18
C PRO A 652 29.40 2.87 -4.43
N VAL A 653 29.50 2.25 -5.59
CA VAL A 653 28.60 1.15 -6.00
C VAL A 653 29.42 -0.08 -6.33
N PRO A 654 29.11 -1.25 -5.73
CA PRO A 654 29.75 -2.50 -6.12
C PRO A 654 29.52 -2.80 -7.60
N ALA A 655 30.57 -3.25 -8.31
CA ALA A 655 30.44 -3.66 -9.71
C ALA A 655 30.19 -5.18 -9.81
N GLY A 656 29.42 -5.59 -10.80
CA GLY A 656 29.26 -7.01 -11.12
C GLY A 656 27.83 -7.50 -11.19
N VAL A 657 27.65 -8.74 -11.66
CA VAL A 657 26.34 -9.40 -11.81
C VAL A 657 25.78 -9.82 -10.44
N HIS A 658 26.66 -10.21 -9.52
CA HIS A 658 26.32 -10.55 -8.13
C HIS A 658 26.51 -9.34 -7.23
N PHE A 659 25.64 -9.20 -6.23
CA PHE A 659 25.84 -8.21 -5.18
C PHE A 659 26.91 -8.69 -4.19
N ALA A 660 27.80 -7.80 -3.78
CA ALA A 660 28.80 -8.10 -2.76
C ALA A 660 28.17 -7.96 -1.37
N TRP A 661 27.62 -9.05 -0.85
CA TRP A 661 26.96 -9.07 0.45
C TRP A 661 27.95 -8.82 1.60
N GLU A 662 27.63 -7.86 2.44
CA GLU A 662 28.41 -7.59 3.65
C GLU A 662 27.82 -8.33 4.87
N PRO A 663 28.58 -9.26 5.51
CA PRO A 663 28.05 -10.06 6.63
C PRO A 663 27.62 -9.25 7.85
N ASP A 664 28.18 -8.06 8.02
CA ASP A 664 27.88 -7.17 9.15
C ASP A 664 26.85 -6.09 8.83
N SER A 665 26.36 -6.02 7.58
CA SER A 665 25.31 -5.11 7.20
C SER A 665 24.07 -5.27 8.09
N THR A 666 23.50 -4.14 8.50
CA THR A 666 22.26 -4.08 9.25
C THR A 666 21.07 -3.61 8.42
N TYR A 667 21.27 -3.33 7.11
CA TYR A 667 20.24 -2.92 6.15
C TYR A 667 20.00 -3.91 5.02
N VAL A 668 21.07 -4.51 4.46
CA VAL A 668 20.97 -5.40 3.27
C VAL A 668 21.74 -6.69 3.54
N ARG A 669 21.03 -7.82 3.62
CA ARG A 669 21.62 -9.13 3.87
C ARG A 669 21.09 -10.20 2.94
N LEU A 670 21.94 -11.16 2.56
CA LEU A 670 21.53 -12.33 1.82
C LEU A 670 20.48 -13.14 2.61
N PRO A 671 19.25 -13.29 2.10
CA PRO A 671 18.22 -14.06 2.77
C PRO A 671 18.39 -15.56 2.58
N PRO A 672 17.96 -16.42 3.53
CA PRO A 672 18.15 -17.88 3.46
C PRO A 672 17.09 -18.60 2.61
N TYR A 673 16.31 -17.90 1.79
CA TYR A 673 15.14 -18.46 1.10
C TYR A 673 15.48 -19.62 0.14
N PHE A 674 16.70 -19.63 -0.43
CA PHE A 674 17.14 -20.61 -1.40
C PHE A 674 18.11 -21.66 -0.83
N GLU A 675 18.40 -21.62 0.46
CA GLU A 675 19.25 -22.62 1.11
C GLU A 675 18.64 -24.02 0.98
N GLY A 676 19.47 -25.01 0.63
CA GLY A 676 19.04 -26.39 0.42
C GLY A 676 18.14 -26.61 -0.82
N MET A 677 17.97 -25.58 -1.66
CA MET A 677 17.19 -25.73 -2.88
C MET A 677 17.91 -26.66 -3.90
N THR A 678 17.14 -27.57 -4.50
CA THR A 678 17.61 -28.46 -5.57
C THR A 678 17.06 -28.04 -6.93
N ARG A 679 17.72 -28.45 -8.03
CA ARG A 679 17.24 -28.19 -9.41
C ARG A 679 15.87 -28.78 -9.66
N GLU A 680 15.60 -29.99 -9.13
CA GLU A 680 14.32 -30.64 -9.25
C GLU A 680 13.35 -30.20 -8.14
N ALA A 681 12.06 -30.09 -8.48
CA ALA A 681 11.03 -29.84 -7.50
C ALA A 681 10.87 -31.07 -6.58
N PRO A 682 10.44 -30.87 -5.31
CA PRO A 682 10.03 -31.98 -4.45
C PRO A 682 8.93 -32.82 -5.12
N ARG A 683 9.04 -34.13 -5.07
CA ARG A 683 8.04 -35.03 -5.67
C ARG A 683 6.71 -34.99 -4.96
N THR A 684 6.72 -34.75 -3.66
CA THR A 684 5.52 -34.67 -2.80
C THR A 684 5.67 -33.52 -1.81
N VAL A 685 4.55 -32.94 -1.44
CA VAL A 685 4.45 -32.01 -0.31
C VAL A 685 3.96 -32.85 0.88
N PRO A 686 4.68 -32.93 2.00
CA PRO A 686 4.24 -33.70 3.17
C PRO A 686 3.03 -33.07 3.85
N ASP A 687 2.22 -33.89 4.50
CA ASP A 687 1.27 -33.42 5.51
C ASP A 687 2.03 -32.80 6.70
N VAL A 688 1.41 -31.89 7.41
CA VAL A 688 2.02 -31.25 8.59
C VAL A 688 1.59 -32.03 9.83
N THR A 689 2.56 -32.50 10.59
CA THR A 689 2.34 -33.31 11.80
C THR A 689 3.08 -32.73 13.00
N GLY A 690 2.46 -32.82 14.17
CA GLY A 690 3.09 -32.39 15.43
C GLY A 690 3.25 -30.90 15.59
N ALA A 691 2.52 -30.07 14.83
CA ALA A 691 2.67 -28.62 14.88
C ALA A 691 2.21 -28.03 16.22
N ARG A 692 2.84 -26.95 16.67
CA ARG A 692 2.43 -26.19 17.86
C ARG A 692 1.91 -24.81 17.45
N ALA A 693 0.88 -24.34 18.17
CA ALA A 693 0.41 -22.97 17.98
C ALA A 693 1.45 -21.95 18.49
N LEU A 694 1.96 -21.14 17.60
CA LEU A 694 2.79 -19.98 17.96
C LEU A 694 1.93 -18.83 18.46
N LEU A 695 0.76 -18.63 17.83
CA LEU A 695 -0.19 -17.58 18.17
C LEU A 695 -1.63 -18.08 18.02
N LEU A 696 -2.50 -17.61 18.92
CA LEU A 696 -3.95 -17.67 18.82
C LEU A 696 -4.49 -16.24 18.92
N LEU A 697 -4.96 -15.74 17.78
CA LEU A 697 -5.29 -14.34 17.57
C LEU A 697 -6.81 -14.16 17.31
N GLY A 698 -7.31 -12.95 17.52
CA GLY A 698 -8.69 -12.57 17.21
C GLY A 698 -8.90 -12.13 15.75
N ASP A 699 -9.96 -11.37 15.53
CA ASP A 699 -10.35 -10.82 14.22
C ASP A 699 -9.48 -9.62 13.81
N SER A 700 -9.50 -9.31 12.51
CA SER A 700 -8.91 -8.09 11.92
C SER A 700 -7.42 -7.89 12.23
N ILE A 701 -6.66 -8.97 12.31
CA ILE A 701 -5.20 -8.91 12.44
C ILE A 701 -4.62 -8.41 11.13
N THR A 702 -4.08 -7.19 11.17
CA THR A 702 -3.53 -6.53 9.99
C THR A 702 -2.10 -6.97 9.68
N THR A 703 -1.65 -6.69 8.46
CA THR A 703 -0.23 -6.88 8.08
C THR A 703 0.73 -6.02 8.92
N ASP A 704 0.25 -4.89 9.50
CA ASP A 704 1.02 -4.08 10.47
C ASP A 704 1.19 -4.78 11.82
N HIS A 705 0.22 -5.61 12.23
CA HIS A 705 0.37 -6.45 13.42
C HIS A 705 1.39 -7.57 13.19
N ILE A 706 1.40 -8.15 11.98
CA ILE A 706 2.29 -9.28 11.64
C ILE A 706 3.71 -8.80 11.35
N SER A 707 3.87 -7.76 10.54
CA SER A 707 5.16 -7.20 10.14
C SER A 707 5.13 -5.67 10.29
N PRO A 708 5.53 -5.12 11.42
CA PRO A 708 5.51 -3.68 11.68
C PRO A 708 6.43 -2.91 10.73
N ALA A 709 6.13 -1.62 10.51
CA ALA A 709 6.93 -0.71 9.71
C ALA A 709 7.56 0.41 10.55
N GLY A 710 7.02 0.67 11.75
CA GLY A 710 7.42 1.77 12.62
C GLY A 710 8.77 1.59 13.33
N GLY A 711 9.04 2.43 14.33
CA GLY A 711 10.28 2.44 15.09
C GLY A 711 10.57 1.13 15.83
N ILE A 712 11.86 0.84 16.02
CA ILE A 712 12.36 -0.36 16.69
C ILE A 712 12.65 -0.03 18.15
N LYS A 713 12.02 -0.76 19.08
CA LYS A 713 12.28 -0.60 20.52
C LYS A 713 13.61 -1.22 20.92
N LYS A 714 14.38 -0.54 21.79
CA LYS A 714 15.70 -0.98 22.25
C LYS A 714 15.66 -2.40 22.84
N ASP A 715 14.66 -2.71 23.66
CA ASP A 715 14.56 -3.98 24.39
C ASP A 715 13.92 -5.10 23.55
N SER A 716 13.44 -4.80 22.33
CA SER A 716 12.90 -5.81 21.41
C SER A 716 14.00 -6.74 20.88
N PRO A 717 13.66 -7.95 20.40
CA PRO A 717 14.66 -8.82 19.78
C PRO A 717 15.43 -8.15 18.64
N ALA A 718 14.77 -7.30 17.83
CA ALA A 718 15.44 -6.53 16.78
C ALA A 718 16.34 -5.43 17.34
N GLY A 719 15.92 -4.72 18.40
CA GLY A 719 16.74 -3.70 19.06
C GLY A 719 18.00 -4.30 19.68
N ARG A 720 17.87 -5.42 20.38
CA ARG A 720 19.04 -6.16 20.94
C ARG A 720 20.03 -6.55 19.83
N TYR A 721 19.52 -7.12 18.73
CA TYR A 721 20.35 -7.47 17.58
C TYR A 721 21.11 -6.27 17.00
N LEU A 722 20.45 -5.11 16.86
CA LEU A 722 21.08 -3.90 16.35
C LEU A 722 22.17 -3.38 17.30
N VAL A 723 21.93 -3.40 18.62
CA VAL A 723 22.94 -3.04 19.63
C VAL A 723 24.14 -3.99 19.58
N GLU A 724 23.91 -5.30 19.46
CA GLU A 724 24.98 -6.31 19.30
C GLU A 724 25.83 -6.06 18.03
N LYS A 725 25.21 -5.50 16.97
CA LYS A 725 25.90 -5.08 15.74
C LYS A 725 26.50 -3.67 15.82
N GLY A 726 26.50 -3.03 17.00
CA GLY A 726 27.10 -1.72 17.22
C GLY A 726 26.25 -0.53 16.78
N VAL A 727 24.98 -0.73 16.44
CA VAL A 727 24.06 0.36 16.06
C VAL A 727 23.48 0.98 17.32
N GLY A 728 23.68 2.29 17.50
CA GLY A 728 23.08 3.05 18.60
C GLY A 728 21.56 3.19 18.48
N PRO A 729 20.80 3.31 19.59
CA PRO A 729 19.34 3.44 19.54
C PRO A 729 18.85 4.62 18.69
N ALA A 730 19.60 5.72 18.62
CA ALA A 730 19.30 6.89 17.78
C ALA A 730 19.36 6.58 16.28
N ASP A 731 20.13 5.56 15.88
CA ASP A 731 20.35 5.15 14.50
C ASP A 731 19.59 3.87 14.12
N PHE A 732 18.68 3.38 14.99
CA PHE A 732 17.87 2.20 14.69
C PHE A 732 17.01 2.38 13.44
N ASN A 733 16.58 3.61 13.16
CA ASN A 733 15.64 3.89 12.09
C ASN A 733 14.33 3.10 12.32
N SER A 734 13.70 2.58 11.27
CA SER A 734 12.44 1.85 11.36
C SER A 734 12.55 0.43 10.81
N TYR A 735 11.60 -0.45 11.15
CA TYR A 735 11.46 -1.74 10.48
C TYR A 735 11.27 -1.58 8.96
N GLY A 736 10.56 -0.54 8.53
CA GLY A 736 10.35 -0.24 7.11
C GLY A 736 11.66 -0.04 6.36
N SER A 737 12.57 0.75 6.91
CA SER A 737 13.88 1.03 6.31
C SER A 737 14.82 -0.18 6.30
N ARG A 738 14.59 -1.18 7.17
CA ARG A 738 15.46 -2.37 7.31
C ARG A 738 14.88 -3.64 6.66
N ARG A 739 13.87 -3.52 5.83
CA ARG A 739 13.24 -4.66 5.14
C ARG A 739 14.16 -5.47 4.24
N GLY A 740 15.29 -4.93 3.81
CA GLY A 740 16.36 -5.65 3.12
C GLY A 740 17.19 -6.57 4.03
N ASN A 741 16.99 -6.54 5.34
CA ASN A 741 17.69 -7.37 6.31
C ASN A 741 16.71 -8.35 6.99
N HIS A 742 16.75 -9.60 6.56
CA HIS A 742 15.88 -10.66 7.10
C HIS A 742 16.06 -10.89 8.60
N GLU A 743 17.24 -10.66 9.15
CA GLU A 743 17.54 -10.83 10.59
C GLU A 743 16.78 -9.81 11.46
N VAL A 744 16.70 -8.57 11.01
CA VAL A 744 15.89 -7.55 11.69
C VAL A 744 14.41 -7.87 11.53
N MET A 745 13.98 -8.23 10.32
CA MET A 745 12.57 -8.44 10.03
C MET A 745 11.96 -9.66 10.72
N VAL A 746 12.68 -10.78 10.80
CA VAL A 746 12.20 -11.96 11.52
C VAL A 746 12.05 -11.70 13.01
N ARG A 747 12.95 -10.87 13.59
CA ARG A 747 12.86 -10.44 15.00
C ARG A 747 11.72 -9.46 15.26
N GLY A 748 11.31 -8.72 14.22
CA GLY A 748 10.18 -7.80 14.24
C GLY A 748 8.83 -8.47 13.93
N THR A 749 8.84 -9.71 13.44
CA THR A 749 7.61 -10.42 13.09
C THR A 749 6.76 -10.69 14.34
N PHE A 750 5.50 -10.27 14.30
CA PHE A 750 4.55 -10.25 15.42
C PHE A 750 4.97 -9.37 16.61
N ALA A 751 5.91 -8.46 16.44
CA ALA A 751 6.39 -7.57 17.51
C ALA A 751 5.57 -6.27 17.66
N ASN A 752 4.44 -6.15 16.98
CA ASN A 752 3.56 -4.98 17.11
C ASN A 752 3.04 -4.86 18.55
N THR A 753 3.11 -3.65 19.12
CA THR A 753 2.75 -3.38 20.52
C THR A 753 1.27 -3.54 20.84
N ARG A 754 0.41 -3.62 19.84
CA ARG A 754 -1.05 -3.76 19.97
C ARG A 754 -1.54 -5.19 19.76
N ILE A 755 -0.66 -6.11 19.36
CA ILE A 755 -1.06 -7.50 19.17
C ILE A 755 -1.43 -8.13 20.52
N ARG A 756 -2.55 -8.86 20.55
CA ARG A 756 -3.00 -9.61 21.73
C ARG A 756 -3.03 -11.09 21.39
N ASN A 757 -2.21 -11.86 22.04
CA ASN A 757 -2.13 -13.29 21.88
C ASN A 757 -2.77 -14.01 23.06
N VAL A 758 -3.81 -14.79 22.80
CA VAL A 758 -4.52 -15.58 23.85
C VAL A 758 -3.58 -16.52 24.59
N LEU A 759 -2.48 -16.94 23.94
CA LEU A 759 -1.49 -17.85 24.53
C LEU A 759 -0.59 -17.18 25.58
N ALA A 760 -0.58 -15.85 25.65
CA ALA A 760 0.16 -15.08 26.65
C ALA A 760 -0.77 -14.10 27.38
N PRO A 761 -1.73 -14.58 28.17
CA PRO A 761 -2.75 -13.77 28.82
C PRO A 761 -2.12 -12.71 29.75
N GLY A 762 -2.65 -11.49 29.72
CA GLY A 762 -2.16 -10.37 30.52
C GLY A 762 -0.97 -9.63 29.92
N THR A 763 -0.50 -10.02 28.72
CA THR A 763 0.53 -9.29 27.96
C THR A 763 -0.10 -8.54 26.78
N GLU A 764 0.53 -7.41 26.41
CA GLU A 764 0.33 -6.74 25.12
C GLU A 764 1.65 -6.74 24.34
N GLY A 765 1.57 -6.89 23.01
CA GLY A 765 2.76 -6.96 22.17
C GLY A 765 3.12 -8.38 21.74
N GLY A 766 4.33 -8.53 21.23
CA GLY A 766 4.82 -9.76 20.59
C GLY A 766 5.24 -10.87 21.57
N PHE A 767 4.34 -11.31 22.44
CA PHE A 767 4.60 -12.38 23.41
C PHE A 767 3.77 -13.63 23.12
N THR A 768 4.33 -14.79 23.50
CA THR A 768 3.67 -16.09 23.45
C THR A 768 4.19 -16.99 24.57
N THR A 769 3.55 -18.15 24.77
CA THR A 769 4.01 -19.17 25.68
C THR A 769 4.75 -20.27 24.92
N TYR A 770 5.98 -20.58 25.35
CA TYR A 770 6.71 -21.76 24.90
C TYR A 770 6.23 -22.97 25.71
N PHE A 771 5.34 -23.76 25.14
CA PHE A 771 4.61 -24.82 25.87
C PHE A 771 5.47 -25.93 26.48
N PRO A 772 6.61 -26.35 25.90
CA PRO A 772 7.45 -27.36 26.55
C PRO A 772 7.90 -27.00 27.99
N THR A 773 8.05 -25.70 28.29
CA THR A 773 8.41 -25.23 29.65
C THR A 773 7.33 -24.39 30.33
N GLY A 774 6.31 -23.94 29.60
CA GLY A 774 5.29 -23.01 30.09
C GLY A 774 5.77 -21.56 30.25
N GLU A 775 6.95 -21.23 29.77
CA GLU A 775 7.58 -19.89 29.88
C GLU A 775 6.95 -18.91 28.87
N VAL A 776 6.57 -17.72 29.36
CA VAL A 776 6.13 -16.62 28.48
C VAL A 776 7.38 -15.85 28.01
N MET A 777 7.52 -15.69 26.71
CA MET A 777 8.65 -15.01 26.09
C MET A 777 8.22 -14.30 24.79
N THR A 778 9.16 -13.62 24.12
CA THR A 778 8.84 -13.01 22.84
C THR A 778 8.52 -14.09 21.79
N VAL A 779 7.66 -13.75 20.82
CA VAL A 779 7.31 -14.67 19.70
C VAL A 779 8.57 -15.14 18.98
N TYR A 780 9.52 -14.22 18.76
CA TYR A 780 10.81 -14.57 18.12
C TYR A 780 11.60 -15.60 18.96
N ASP A 781 11.81 -15.34 20.24
CA ASP A 781 12.60 -16.24 21.07
C ASP A 781 11.95 -17.64 21.18
N ALA A 782 10.61 -17.69 21.27
CA ALA A 782 9.88 -18.97 21.26
C ALA A 782 10.03 -19.70 19.90
N SER A 783 9.93 -18.98 18.78
CA SER A 783 10.08 -19.56 17.45
C SER A 783 11.45 -20.18 17.22
N VAL A 784 12.52 -19.53 17.72
CA VAL A 784 13.90 -20.05 17.68
C VAL A 784 14.01 -21.38 18.45
N ARG A 785 13.39 -21.47 19.64
CA ARG A 785 13.40 -22.71 20.44
C ARG A 785 12.64 -23.83 19.73
N TYR A 786 11.44 -23.56 19.21
CA TYR A 786 10.68 -24.56 18.45
C TYR A 786 11.39 -25.06 17.20
N GLN A 787 12.07 -24.17 16.48
CA GLN A 787 12.87 -24.56 15.31
C GLN A 787 14.06 -25.43 15.70
N ALA A 788 14.74 -25.14 16.82
CA ALA A 788 15.82 -25.96 17.34
C ALA A 788 15.35 -27.39 17.70
N ASP A 789 14.09 -27.54 18.15
CA ASP A 789 13.44 -28.81 18.43
C ASP A 789 12.86 -29.49 17.18
N GLY A 790 12.94 -28.87 16.00
CA GLY A 790 12.35 -29.35 14.76
C GLY A 790 10.81 -29.35 14.75
N THR A 791 10.18 -28.57 15.61
CA THR A 791 8.72 -28.50 15.76
C THR A 791 8.13 -27.51 14.75
N PRO A 792 7.24 -27.95 13.82
CA PRO A 792 6.54 -27.03 12.92
C PRO A 792 5.54 -26.17 13.71
N LEU A 793 5.26 -24.97 13.19
CA LEU A 793 4.40 -24.01 13.87
C LEU A 793 3.13 -23.70 13.07
N VAL A 794 2.05 -23.39 13.80
CA VAL A 794 0.77 -22.91 13.26
C VAL A 794 0.38 -21.57 13.88
N VAL A 795 -0.20 -20.69 13.07
CA VAL A 795 -0.87 -19.46 13.52
C VAL A 795 -2.36 -19.66 13.37
N ILE A 796 -3.13 -19.39 14.41
CA ILE A 796 -4.60 -19.48 14.41
C ILE A 796 -5.14 -18.06 14.57
N ALA A 797 -6.08 -17.64 13.70
CA ALA A 797 -6.65 -16.29 13.69
C ALA A 797 -8.16 -16.31 13.42
N GLY A 798 -8.81 -15.20 13.67
CA GLY A 798 -10.22 -14.97 13.37
C GLY A 798 -10.47 -14.51 11.94
N LYS A 799 -11.40 -13.55 11.78
CA LYS A 799 -11.79 -12.97 10.49
C LYS A 799 -10.77 -11.98 9.97
N GLU A 800 -10.73 -11.83 8.65
CA GLU A 800 -9.93 -10.81 7.94
C GLU A 800 -8.42 -10.88 8.28
N TYR A 801 -7.87 -12.09 8.44
CA TYR A 801 -6.44 -12.25 8.73
C TYR A 801 -5.57 -11.70 7.60
N GLY A 802 -4.69 -10.76 7.95
CA GLY A 802 -3.76 -10.12 7.01
C GLY A 802 -4.32 -8.88 6.28
N SER A 803 -5.40 -8.25 6.79
CA SER A 803 -5.92 -7.00 6.24
C SER A 803 -4.90 -5.86 6.32
N GLY A 804 -5.08 -4.80 5.53
CA GLY A 804 -4.22 -3.61 5.51
C GLY A 804 -3.28 -3.54 4.32
N SER A 805 -2.04 -3.05 4.53
CA SER A 805 -1.05 -2.87 3.45
C SER A 805 -0.59 -4.20 2.88
N SER A 806 -0.34 -4.23 1.55
CA SER A 806 0.26 -5.42 0.90
C SER A 806 1.73 -5.57 1.33
N ARG A 807 2.00 -6.51 2.21
CA ARG A 807 3.34 -6.79 2.73
C ARG A 807 3.68 -8.27 2.64
N ASP A 808 4.63 -8.60 1.79
CA ASP A 808 5.20 -9.95 1.67
C ASP A 808 5.90 -10.38 2.98
N TRP A 809 6.52 -9.46 3.72
CA TRP A 809 7.10 -9.73 5.03
C TRP A 809 6.09 -10.25 6.07
N ALA A 810 4.79 -10.00 5.88
CA ALA A 810 3.75 -10.62 6.71
C ALA A 810 3.62 -12.13 6.46
N ALA A 811 4.25 -12.67 5.41
CA ALA A 811 4.38 -14.10 5.14
C ALA A 811 5.84 -14.58 5.20
N LYS A 812 6.84 -13.78 4.71
CA LYS A 812 8.28 -14.08 4.83
C LYS A 812 8.70 -14.26 6.30
N GLY A 813 8.29 -13.33 7.17
CA GLY A 813 8.60 -13.37 8.59
C GLY A 813 8.08 -14.62 9.29
N PRO A 814 6.79 -14.93 9.27
CA PRO A 814 6.25 -16.18 9.82
C PRO A 814 6.92 -17.42 9.23
N ARG A 815 7.19 -17.46 7.91
CA ARG A 815 7.90 -18.59 7.30
C ARG A 815 9.28 -18.79 7.90
N LEU A 816 10.03 -17.73 8.09
CA LEU A 816 11.37 -17.76 8.72
C LEU A 816 11.29 -18.10 10.21
N GLN A 817 10.18 -17.84 10.88
CA GLN A 817 9.92 -18.29 12.25
C GLN A 817 9.48 -19.77 12.36
N GLY A 818 9.38 -20.50 11.23
CA GLY A 818 8.98 -21.91 11.22
C GLY A 818 7.47 -22.15 11.14
N VAL A 819 6.67 -21.14 10.78
CA VAL A 819 5.24 -21.31 10.53
C VAL A 819 5.04 -22.05 9.21
N HIS A 820 4.32 -23.16 9.26
CA HIS A 820 3.97 -24.00 8.12
C HIS A 820 2.49 -23.90 7.74
N VAL A 821 1.64 -23.55 8.68
CA VAL A 821 0.19 -23.50 8.51
C VAL A 821 -0.36 -22.22 9.13
N ALA A 822 -1.29 -21.59 8.46
CA ALA A 822 -2.15 -20.56 9.04
C ALA A 822 -3.60 -21.08 8.98
N ILE A 823 -4.37 -20.98 10.09
CA ILE A 823 -5.77 -21.37 10.15
C ILE A 823 -6.57 -20.12 10.54
N ALA A 824 -7.52 -19.67 9.70
CA ALA A 824 -8.32 -18.50 9.99
C ALA A 824 -9.79 -18.66 9.60
N GLU A 825 -10.68 -17.82 10.15
CA GLU A 825 -12.08 -17.78 9.72
C GLU A 825 -12.20 -17.20 8.31
N SER A 826 -11.40 -16.18 7.98
CA SER A 826 -11.27 -15.63 6.64
C SER A 826 -9.93 -14.92 6.47
N TYR A 827 -9.52 -14.75 5.22
CA TYR A 827 -8.27 -14.10 4.83
C TYR A 827 -8.53 -12.85 4.00
N GLU A 828 -7.64 -11.88 4.14
CA GLU A 828 -7.47 -10.87 3.11
C GLU A 828 -6.77 -11.49 1.88
N ARG A 829 -7.23 -11.12 0.68
CA ARG A 829 -6.82 -11.76 -0.58
C ARG A 829 -5.30 -11.77 -0.80
N ILE A 830 -4.66 -10.60 -0.70
CA ILE A 830 -3.21 -10.45 -0.97
C ILE A 830 -2.38 -11.24 0.05
N HIS A 831 -2.79 -11.21 1.33
CA HIS A 831 -2.08 -11.95 2.37
C HIS A 831 -2.18 -13.45 2.18
N ARG A 832 -3.36 -13.97 1.81
CA ARG A 832 -3.57 -15.38 1.48
C ARG A 832 -2.64 -15.82 0.34
N SER A 833 -2.58 -15.03 -0.74
CA SER A 833 -1.69 -15.30 -1.89
C SER A 833 -0.21 -15.28 -1.47
N ASN A 834 0.19 -14.32 -0.64
CA ASN A 834 1.56 -14.26 -0.09
C ASN A 834 1.91 -15.50 0.75
N LEU A 835 0.98 -16.02 1.57
CA LEU A 835 1.20 -17.24 2.34
C LEU A 835 1.50 -18.42 1.41
N VAL A 836 0.68 -18.62 0.37
CA VAL A 836 0.89 -19.67 -0.64
C VAL A 836 2.21 -19.44 -1.38
N GLY A 837 2.47 -18.21 -1.80
CA GLY A 837 3.68 -17.80 -2.52
C GLY A 837 4.98 -18.08 -1.75
N LEU A 838 4.90 -18.23 -0.42
CA LEU A 838 6.03 -18.55 0.46
C LEU A 838 5.97 -19.97 1.06
N GLY A 839 5.02 -20.78 0.61
CA GLY A 839 4.90 -22.16 1.04
C GLY A 839 4.35 -22.35 2.46
N ILE A 840 3.53 -21.42 2.95
CA ILE A 840 2.71 -21.55 4.14
C ILE A 840 1.32 -22.02 3.68
N LEU A 841 0.77 -23.07 4.29
CA LEU A 841 -0.55 -23.62 3.96
C LEU A 841 -1.67 -22.81 4.60
N PRO A 842 -2.49 -22.06 3.84
CA PRO A 842 -3.63 -21.38 4.41
C PRO A 842 -4.82 -22.33 4.49
N LEU A 843 -5.37 -22.51 5.70
CA LEU A 843 -6.57 -23.28 5.99
C LEU A 843 -7.68 -22.37 6.51
N GLN A 844 -8.86 -22.53 6.01
CA GLN A 844 -10.03 -21.79 6.47
C GLN A 844 -10.97 -22.70 7.24
N PHE A 845 -11.44 -22.24 8.42
CA PHE A 845 -12.49 -22.94 9.16
C PHE A 845 -13.74 -23.10 8.30
N MET A 846 -14.52 -24.15 8.56
CA MET A 846 -15.81 -24.34 7.89
C MET A 846 -16.78 -23.21 8.27
N PRO A 847 -17.75 -22.87 7.41
CA PRO A 847 -18.70 -21.80 7.69
C PRO A 847 -19.39 -21.96 9.06
N GLY A 848 -19.29 -20.92 9.88
CA GLY A 848 -19.84 -20.91 11.26
C GLY A 848 -18.93 -21.51 12.32
N GLU A 849 -17.77 -22.06 11.94
CA GLU A 849 -16.76 -22.58 12.87
C GLU A 849 -15.60 -21.58 13.05
N ASN A 850 -15.05 -21.59 14.25
CA ASN A 850 -13.83 -20.86 14.61
C ASN A 850 -13.12 -21.54 15.79
N ALA A 851 -11.98 -21.00 16.19
CA ALA A 851 -11.21 -21.57 17.30
C ALA A 851 -12.03 -21.73 18.59
N ALA A 852 -12.87 -20.73 18.91
CA ALA A 852 -13.69 -20.75 20.12
C ALA A 852 -14.85 -21.77 20.03
N SER A 853 -15.54 -21.85 18.90
CA SER A 853 -16.65 -22.79 18.71
C SER A 853 -16.20 -24.27 18.73
N ILE A 854 -14.98 -24.56 18.24
CA ILE A 854 -14.37 -25.89 18.31
C ILE A 854 -13.75 -26.12 19.70
N GLY A 855 -13.58 -25.06 20.48
CA GLY A 855 -12.97 -25.08 21.81
C GLY A 855 -11.46 -25.24 21.78
N LEU A 856 -10.77 -24.74 20.75
CA LEU A 856 -9.31 -24.73 20.69
C LEU A 856 -8.75 -23.76 21.74
N THR A 857 -7.74 -24.21 22.46
CA THR A 857 -7.03 -23.42 23.48
C THR A 857 -5.69 -22.89 22.98
N GLY A 858 -5.21 -23.41 21.82
CA GLY A 858 -3.89 -23.18 21.26
C GLY A 858 -2.77 -23.94 21.96
N ARG A 859 -3.08 -24.74 22.99
CA ARG A 859 -2.12 -25.60 23.71
C ARG A 859 -1.97 -26.98 23.07
N GLU A 860 -2.84 -27.30 22.14
CA GLU A 860 -2.88 -28.57 21.44
C GLU A 860 -1.66 -28.75 20.52
N THR A 861 -1.38 -30.00 20.18
CA THR A 861 -0.54 -30.39 19.05
C THR A 861 -1.42 -30.65 17.84
N TYR A 862 -1.07 -30.10 16.69
CA TYR A 862 -1.89 -30.11 15.48
C TYR A 862 -1.30 -31.02 14.41
N ASP A 863 -2.14 -31.87 13.82
CA ASP A 863 -1.86 -32.63 12.60
C ASP A 863 -2.83 -32.20 11.49
N VAL A 864 -2.32 -31.93 10.30
CA VAL A 864 -3.11 -31.63 9.09
C VAL A 864 -3.02 -32.83 8.16
N GLU A 865 -4.11 -33.60 8.04
CA GLU A 865 -4.16 -34.85 7.28
C GLU A 865 -4.87 -34.67 5.94
N GLY A 866 -4.26 -35.18 4.86
CA GLY A 866 -4.84 -35.20 3.54
C GLY A 866 -4.46 -34.07 2.62
N ALA A 867 -3.73 -33.07 3.11
CA ALA A 867 -3.25 -31.96 2.30
C ALA A 867 -2.31 -32.42 1.18
N SER A 868 -1.37 -33.32 1.49
CA SER A 868 -0.48 -33.94 0.53
C SER A 868 -1.23 -34.56 -0.65
N ARG A 869 -2.24 -35.38 -0.37
CA ARG A 869 -3.06 -36.04 -1.39
C ARG A 869 -3.91 -35.08 -2.19
N ALA A 870 -4.55 -34.11 -1.54
CA ALA A 870 -5.39 -33.11 -2.19
C ALA A 870 -4.59 -32.26 -3.18
N ILE A 871 -3.41 -31.79 -2.77
CA ILE A 871 -2.49 -30.98 -3.59
C ILE A 871 -1.92 -31.81 -4.75
N ALA A 872 -1.51 -33.06 -4.50
CA ALA A 872 -1.01 -33.96 -5.55
C ALA A 872 -2.07 -34.26 -6.61
N ALA A 873 -3.34 -34.35 -6.23
CA ALA A 873 -4.47 -34.56 -7.13
C ALA A 873 -5.02 -33.26 -7.76
N ASN A 874 -4.37 -32.11 -7.59
CA ASN A 874 -4.88 -30.80 -8.00
C ASN A 874 -6.32 -30.56 -7.56
N PHE A 875 -6.64 -30.99 -6.34
CA PHE A 875 -7.97 -30.87 -5.71
C PHE A 875 -9.13 -31.59 -6.45
N ALA A 876 -8.85 -32.57 -7.31
CA ALA A 876 -9.90 -33.33 -7.99
C ALA A 876 -10.90 -34.01 -7.03
N GLY A 877 -10.50 -34.28 -5.77
CA GLY A 877 -11.34 -34.80 -4.69
C GLY A 877 -11.87 -33.75 -3.70
N GLY A 878 -11.75 -32.45 -4.03
CA GLY A 878 -12.12 -31.36 -3.13
C GLY A 878 -10.93 -30.77 -2.37
N ARG A 879 -11.20 -29.64 -1.66
CA ARG A 879 -10.19 -28.85 -0.92
C ARG A 879 -10.23 -29.07 0.59
N GLU A 880 -11.11 -29.95 1.08
CA GLU A 880 -11.26 -30.16 2.51
C GLU A 880 -10.22 -31.14 3.06
N VAL A 881 -9.69 -30.80 4.21
CA VAL A 881 -8.71 -31.58 4.98
C VAL A 881 -9.19 -31.78 6.40
N THR A 882 -8.64 -32.77 7.09
CA THR A 882 -8.89 -33.00 8.49
C THR A 882 -7.77 -32.43 9.34
N VAL A 883 -8.12 -31.64 10.35
CA VAL A 883 -7.18 -31.14 11.36
C VAL A 883 -7.49 -31.87 12.68
N ARG A 884 -6.47 -32.51 13.25
CA ARG A 884 -6.53 -33.11 14.59
C ARG A 884 -5.75 -32.26 15.57
N ALA A 885 -6.42 -31.83 16.62
CA ALA A 885 -5.86 -31.06 17.71
C ALA A 885 -5.87 -31.91 18.99
N ARG A 886 -4.68 -32.31 19.46
CA ARG A 886 -4.52 -33.17 20.66
C ARG A 886 -3.97 -32.37 21.83
N GLY A 887 -4.65 -32.38 22.96
CA GLY A 887 -4.24 -31.68 24.17
C GLY A 887 -4.73 -32.37 25.45
N GLU A 888 -4.53 -31.72 26.58
CA GLU A 888 -4.98 -32.24 27.90
C GLU A 888 -6.46 -32.47 27.96
N GLY A 889 -7.29 -31.74 27.16
CA GLY A 889 -8.74 -31.92 27.06
C GLY A 889 -9.18 -33.05 26.10
N GLY A 890 -8.26 -33.90 25.62
CA GLY A 890 -8.52 -34.94 24.63
C GLY A 890 -8.18 -34.51 23.19
N GLU A 891 -8.66 -35.33 22.25
CA GLU A 891 -8.51 -35.04 20.80
C GLU A 891 -9.77 -34.35 20.26
N LYS A 892 -9.58 -33.28 19.53
CA LYS A 892 -10.59 -32.55 18.75
C LYS A 892 -10.27 -32.75 17.29
N THR A 893 -11.27 -33.12 16.51
CA THR A 893 -11.12 -33.26 15.05
C THR A 893 -12.11 -32.35 14.36
N PHE A 894 -11.62 -31.52 13.41
CA PHE A 894 -12.46 -30.64 12.61
C PHE A 894 -12.00 -30.65 11.16
N ARG A 895 -12.87 -30.15 10.28
CA ARG A 895 -12.56 -29.98 8.84
C ARG A 895 -12.12 -28.55 8.58
N ALA A 896 -11.24 -28.36 7.63
CA ALA A 896 -10.83 -27.05 7.15
C ALA A 896 -10.67 -27.08 5.63
N THR A 897 -10.89 -25.94 4.98
CA THR A 897 -10.73 -25.79 3.53
C THR A 897 -9.33 -25.26 3.23
N ILE A 898 -8.60 -25.93 2.34
CA ILE A 898 -7.33 -25.40 1.79
C ILE A 898 -7.63 -24.22 0.90
N ARG A 899 -6.98 -23.07 1.16
CA ARG A 899 -7.13 -21.83 0.40
C ARG A 899 -5.95 -21.60 -0.56
N ILE A 900 -5.64 -22.63 -1.35
CA ILE A 900 -4.85 -22.55 -2.58
C ILE A 900 -5.89 -22.50 -3.70
N ASP A 901 -6.19 -21.32 -4.20
CA ASP A 901 -7.43 -21.08 -4.93
C ASP A 901 -7.28 -21.33 -6.44
N THR A 902 -6.04 -21.28 -6.98
CA THR A 902 -5.78 -21.41 -8.41
C THR A 902 -4.83 -22.55 -8.75
N PRO A 903 -4.89 -23.13 -9.99
CA PRO A 903 -3.95 -24.13 -10.46
C PRO A 903 -2.49 -23.63 -10.43
N GLN A 904 -2.26 -22.38 -10.73
CA GLN A 904 -0.93 -21.78 -10.71
C GLN A 904 -0.37 -21.72 -9.28
N GLU A 905 -1.20 -21.40 -8.29
CA GLU A 905 -0.80 -21.42 -6.88
C GLU A 905 -0.44 -22.82 -6.39
N VAL A 906 -1.07 -23.89 -6.93
CA VAL A 906 -0.67 -25.27 -6.64
C VAL A 906 0.78 -25.52 -7.06
N LEU A 907 1.18 -25.03 -8.24
CA LEU A 907 2.58 -25.14 -8.70
C LEU A 907 3.51 -24.39 -7.76
N TYR A 908 3.18 -23.16 -7.39
CA TYR A 908 3.99 -22.36 -6.47
C TYR A 908 4.19 -23.10 -5.13
N TYR A 909 3.12 -23.58 -4.55
CA TYR A 909 3.16 -24.27 -3.26
C TYR A 909 3.97 -25.58 -3.34
N ARG A 910 3.78 -26.39 -4.40
CA ARG A 910 4.55 -27.63 -4.65
C ARG A 910 6.05 -27.42 -4.76
N HIS A 911 6.47 -26.29 -5.32
CA HIS A 911 7.88 -25.90 -5.44
C HIS A 911 8.47 -25.30 -4.16
N GLY A 912 7.65 -25.08 -3.11
CA GLY A 912 8.03 -24.45 -1.85
C GLY A 912 8.11 -22.93 -1.94
N GLY A 913 7.32 -22.34 -2.85
CA GLY A 913 7.15 -20.93 -3.09
C GLY A 913 7.37 -20.49 -4.53
N ILE A 914 6.81 -19.30 -4.86
CA ILE A 914 6.80 -18.76 -6.23
C ILE A 914 8.21 -18.49 -6.76
N LEU A 915 9.12 -17.91 -5.97
CA LEU A 915 10.48 -17.60 -6.41
C LEU A 915 11.27 -18.87 -6.72
N LYS A 916 11.09 -19.94 -5.93
CA LYS A 916 11.72 -21.23 -6.20
C LYS A 916 11.14 -21.90 -7.46
N TYR A 917 9.86 -21.73 -7.72
CA TYR A 917 9.22 -22.18 -8.96
C TYR A 917 9.82 -21.44 -10.16
N VAL A 918 9.84 -20.12 -10.14
CA VAL A 918 10.38 -19.28 -11.22
C VAL A 918 11.86 -19.57 -11.48
N LEU A 919 12.67 -19.69 -10.42
CA LEU A 919 14.09 -20.02 -10.55
C LEU A 919 14.30 -21.37 -11.25
N ARG A 920 13.51 -22.41 -10.94
CA ARG A 920 13.58 -23.72 -11.63
C ARG A 920 13.16 -23.63 -13.09
N GLN A 921 12.13 -22.83 -13.41
CA GLN A 921 11.74 -22.61 -14.80
C GLN A 921 12.88 -21.97 -15.60
N LEU A 922 13.47 -20.91 -15.07
CA LEU A 922 14.60 -20.24 -15.70
C LEU A 922 15.83 -21.15 -15.85
N LEU A 923 16.11 -22.02 -14.87
CA LEU A 923 17.17 -23.04 -14.94
C LEU A 923 16.92 -24.06 -16.05
N SER A 924 15.67 -24.47 -16.27
CA SER A 924 15.35 -25.52 -17.27
C SER A 924 15.38 -25.04 -18.71
N GLY A 925 15.50 -23.73 -18.97
CA GLY A 925 15.39 -23.14 -20.29
C GLY A 925 13.95 -23.11 -20.85
N LYS A 926 12.97 -23.51 -20.07
CA LYS A 926 11.55 -23.45 -20.43
C LYS A 926 11.01 -22.09 -20.00
N GLU A 927 10.95 -21.16 -20.91
CA GLU A 927 10.40 -19.82 -20.67
C GLU A 927 8.86 -19.79 -20.59
N LYS A 928 8.18 -20.91 -20.89
CA LYS A 928 6.72 -21.04 -20.85
C LYS A 928 6.29 -22.04 -19.79
N ALA A 929 5.23 -21.69 -19.05
CA ALA A 929 4.60 -22.52 -18.04
C ALA A 929 4.27 -23.93 -18.58
N GLU A 930 4.61 -24.99 -17.84
CA GLU A 930 4.05 -26.32 -18.10
C GLU A 930 2.57 -26.26 -17.77
N ALA A 931 1.73 -26.25 -18.80
CA ALA A 931 0.30 -26.44 -18.57
C ALA A 931 0.08 -27.79 -17.89
N ILE A 932 -0.70 -27.79 -16.83
CA ILE A 932 -1.20 -29.02 -16.25
C ILE A 932 -2.07 -29.63 -17.34
N SER A 933 -1.63 -30.72 -18.00
CA SER A 933 -2.47 -31.53 -18.85
C SER A 933 -3.50 -32.27 -17.97
N GLY A 934 -4.52 -31.53 -17.54
CA GLY A 934 -5.75 -32.12 -17.05
C GLY A 934 -6.44 -32.79 -18.22
N GLY A 935 -6.50 -34.11 -18.24
CA GLY A 935 -7.28 -34.86 -19.23
C GLY A 935 -8.73 -34.36 -19.26
N PRO A 936 -9.43 -34.51 -20.38
CA PRO A 936 -10.78 -34.02 -20.52
C PRO A 936 -11.67 -34.65 -19.44
N ALA A 937 -12.32 -33.80 -18.68
CA ALA A 937 -13.45 -34.23 -17.84
C ALA A 937 -14.50 -34.80 -18.80
N THR A 938 -14.63 -36.14 -18.85
CA THR A 938 -15.73 -36.79 -19.52
C THR A 938 -17.01 -36.35 -18.79
N ALA A 939 -17.78 -35.54 -19.46
CA ALA A 939 -19.10 -35.13 -19.03
C ALA A 939 -19.95 -36.36 -18.79
N ASN A 940 -20.15 -36.74 -17.54
CA ASN A 940 -21.16 -37.75 -17.17
C ASN A 940 -22.51 -37.03 -17.17
N LYS A 941 -23.24 -37.19 -18.27
CA LYS A 941 -24.66 -36.84 -18.32
C LYS A 941 -25.43 -37.79 -17.39
N ASN A 942 -25.75 -37.32 -16.22
CA ASN A 942 -27.00 -37.68 -15.52
C ASN A 942 -27.07 -36.96 -14.16
N GLY A 943 -27.99 -36.03 -14.10
CA GLY A 943 -28.95 -35.70 -13.05
C GLY A 943 -28.43 -35.41 -11.66
N THR A 944 -28.61 -34.20 -11.32
CA THR A 944 -29.04 -33.54 -10.08
C THR A 944 -28.16 -32.38 -9.75
N THR A 945 -28.60 -31.24 -10.26
CA THR A 945 -28.20 -29.91 -9.80
C THR A 945 -28.85 -29.67 -8.43
N GLU A 946 -28.13 -29.80 -7.35
CA GLU A 946 -28.52 -29.19 -6.08
C GLU A 946 -27.31 -28.67 -5.33
N ALA A 947 -27.35 -27.36 -5.13
CA ALA A 947 -26.79 -26.61 -4.01
C ALA A 947 -25.27 -26.67 -3.70
N VAL A 948 -24.42 -26.07 -4.53
CA VAL A 948 -23.15 -25.46 -4.05
C VAL A 948 -23.05 -24.00 -4.51
N THR A 949 -24.17 -23.33 -4.63
CA THR A 949 -24.22 -21.91 -5.05
C THR A 949 -24.78 -21.07 -3.91
N GLN A 950 -24.05 -20.95 -2.83
CA GLN A 950 -24.31 -19.93 -1.81
C GLN A 950 -23.19 -19.92 -0.76
N ASN A 951 -22.08 -19.26 -1.01
CA ASN A 951 -21.21 -18.79 0.09
C ASN A 951 -20.11 -17.81 -0.31
N SER A 952 -20.13 -17.22 -1.52
CA SER A 952 -19.24 -16.11 -1.83
C SER A 952 -19.94 -14.74 -1.92
N ALA A 953 -21.24 -14.68 -1.62
CA ALA A 953 -22.05 -13.47 -1.73
C ALA A 953 -22.89 -13.22 -0.47
N GLN A 954 -22.38 -13.50 0.72
CA GLN A 954 -22.98 -12.91 1.92
C GLN A 954 -22.21 -11.66 2.31
N SER A 955 -22.68 -10.54 1.75
CA SER A 955 -22.56 -9.24 2.36
C SER A 955 -23.07 -9.32 3.79
N PHE A 956 -22.16 -9.23 4.76
CA PHE A 956 -22.54 -9.07 6.15
C PHE A 956 -23.11 -7.68 6.38
N PRO A 957 -24.24 -7.55 7.09
CA PRO A 957 -24.69 -6.25 7.55
C PRO A 957 -23.62 -5.64 8.45
N ALA A 958 -23.47 -4.33 8.35
CA ALA A 958 -22.68 -3.55 9.27
C ALA A 958 -23.22 -3.79 10.69
N SER A 959 -22.64 -4.72 11.41
CA SER A 959 -22.85 -4.84 12.84
C SER A 959 -21.78 -4.00 13.51
N ASP A 960 -22.21 -2.97 14.23
CA ASP A 960 -21.42 -2.28 15.21
C ASP A 960 -20.74 -3.31 16.11
N SER A 961 -19.46 -3.54 15.88
CA SER A 961 -18.63 -4.27 16.82
C SER A 961 -18.12 -3.28 17.85
N PRO A 962 -18.30 -3.56 19.16
CA PRO A 962 -17.81 -2.67 20.19
C PRO A 962 -16.30 -2.54 20.11
N ALA A 963 -15.84 -1.34 20.42
CA ALA A 963 -14.44 -0.97 20.54
C ALA A 963 -13.68 -1.94 21.47
N TYR A 964 -12.58 -2.51 20.94
CA TYR A 964 -11.42 -2.93 21.71
C TYR A 964 -10.15 -2.63 20.91
#